data_77c03c471bfd912bd07cbe4ff6584c98
#
_entry.id   77c03c471bfd912bd07cbe4ff6584c98
#
_cell.length_a   1.000
_cell.length_b   1.000
_cell.length_c   1.000
_cell.angle_alpha   90.00
_cell.angle_beta   90.00
_cell.angle_gamma   90.00
#
_symmetry.space_group_name_H-M   'P 1'
#
loop_
_entity.id
_entity.type
_entity.pdbx_description
1 polymer ?
#
loop_
_entity_poly.entity_id
_entity_poly.type
_entity_poly.pdbx_seq_one_letter_code
_entity_poly.pdbx_strand_id
1 'polypeptide(L)'
;MKKVKLLFIMLFAGMVMGANAQAPAGWTLIERYTPAAGELGIAYEKWQMANGLTVILHEDHSDPIVHVEMTYKVGSNRESMGKSGFAHFFEHMMFQGSKNVADEEHFKIVQGAGGQMNGTTNSDRTNYFETLPSNMLETALWLEADRMGFLLDSVTQKKFEVQRATVKNEKSQNIENQPYAMAFVEIMGQTLYPQGHPYSWPVIGYVEDLNSVSVDDLKNFFLRWYGPNNAILVIAGDIKPSEVFPLVDKYFAPIKKGKAVSKMKVDKWILPSEKHVTYPDNVYFHMDLVAYPTVPNYDKDEPALDMLAEIFGGNINSPLYQNFVKTEKAVAASSSHPCRELGGEFMINIFYNPKYTQKEIEDLLRKTINEFDPTKITDDQLLAAKTNMEANLVRIMESVQGKASQLTNWTMLMGNKSYNLKNEVERYKAVTKEDIARVFDKYIKSRNAAFVHVVQRAPELKDSSFSANPYPGIVDDAKEKEYVGLKYEPVVDNFDRSQRPAIAAAVPANIPQYYKASLPNGIKILGTQTTEVPTVDLVITIKGGHQLAAFNPKKVGLARLTAEMMNEGTKNRTAEQLEAELNKLGASIFVTSGRDNTQIYVSSLDKNIDATLKLLEDVLMNPRFDEKDFKRVKNQAIDNYYTEKTNAALTASKAFNKVVYGEDHIFGAYFAGTNKSLDNISLEDVKEFYKKYYSPSLTTITVVGNVNKDVILPKLDFLKKWEDKKVVLPKLAFDNKPEKAIYMVDKINAPQSQIRMGYLGEKFDYKGDFFKTQVMNFPLGGNFNSRINLNLREDKGWTYGARTSYSGGKHPGVFMFTAGIRTSATDSALKELIKDFENFKKTGITESELAFTKTAFMQGDALNYESSFQKAGFLNLIETYNLPENYLAEQNEVLKSLTKAEVDALAMKIIDLDKMVIVVVGDEELIKDGLKKLGYKIKTVDPDKISVKEIDENENRKVVTEAGE
;
A
#
# COMPACT_ATOMS: atom_id res chain seq x y z
N MET A 1 17.80 16.71 -65.33
CA MET A 1 16.83 16.67 -64.20
C MET A 1 17.08 15.52 -63.20
N LYS A 2 18.26 14.86 -63.17
CA LYS A 2 18.59 13.78 -62.23
C LYS A 2 19.70 14.15 -61.20
N LYS A 3 20.23 15.37 -61.22
CA LYS A 3 21.25 15.83 -60.24
C LYS A 3 20.78 16.80 -59.16
N VAL A 4 19.50 17.22 -59.21
CA VAL A 4 18.95 18.13 -58.21
C VAL A 4 18.20 17.39 -57.07
N LYS A 5 17.82 16.10 -57.27
CA LYS A 5 17.14 15.31 -56.23
C LYS A 5 18.06 14.68 -55.17
N LEU A 6 19.39 14.65 -55.42
CA LEU A 6 20.33 14.08 -54.45
C LEU A 6 20.84 15.10 -53.41
N LEU A 7 20.67 16.42 -53.72
CA LEU A 7 21.12 17.47 -52.80
C LEU A 7 20.07 17.81 -51.74
N PHE A 8 18.77 17.45 -51.94
CA PHE A 8 17.72 17.71 -50.98
C PHE A 8 17.57 16.57 -49.94
N ILE A 9 18.10 15.36 -50.23
CA ILE A 9 18.07 14.25 -49.26
C ILE A 9 19.25 14.35 -48.26
N MET A 10 20.37 15.00 -48.61
CA MET A 10 21.47 15.22 -47.67
C MET A 10 21.29 16.46 -46.77
N LEU A 11 20.34 17.37 -47.08
CA LEU A 11 20.05 18.51 -46.19
C LEU A 11 18.97 18.21 -45.14
N PHE A 12 18.22 17.08 -45.23
CA PHE A 12 17.25 16.67 -44.24
C PHE A 12 17.77 15.63 -43.26
N ALA A 13 18.94 15.03 -43.49
CA ALA A 13 19.62 14.14 -42.53
C ALA A 13 20.56 14.89 -41.58
N GLY A 14 20.62 16.21 -41.65
CA GLY A 14 21.52 17.04 -40.85
C GLY A 14 20.84 17.92 -39.78
N MET A 15 19.55 17.79 -39.52
CA MET A 15 18.81 18.62 -38.59
C MET A 15 18.03 17.87 -37.52
N VAL A 16 18.48 16.72 -37.08
CA VAL A 16 18.10 16.12 -35.80
C VAL A 16 19.40 15.82 -35.02
N MET A 17 20.25 16.79 -34.87
CA MET A 17 21.11 16.87 -33.72
C MET A 17 20.33 17.71 -32.71
N GLY A 18 19.47 17.06 -31.91
CA GLY A 18 19.01 17.66 -30.70
C GLY A 18 20.23 18.17 -29.93
N ALA A 19 20.19 19.41 -29.44
CA ALA A 19 21.22 19.95 -28.59
C ALA A 19 21.40 19.03 -27.40
N ASN A 20 22.38 18.12 -27.44
CA ASN A 20 22.74 17.30 -26.29
C ASN A 20 23.11 18.28 -25.17
N ALA A 21 22.33 18.26 -24.10
CA ALA A 21 22.64 19.00 -22.90
C ALA A 21 24.05 18.60 -22.44
N GLN A 22 24.96 19.58 -22.38
CA GLN A 22 26.31 19.29 -21.94
C GLN A 22 26.33 19.20 -20.41
N ALA A 23 26.65 18.00 -19.89
CA ALA A 23 26.82 17.83 -18.46
C ALA A 23 27.94 18.74 -17.90
N PRO A 24 27.84 19.16 -16.61
CA PRO A 24 28.87 19.95 -15.95
C PRO A 24 30.25 19.26 -15.93
N ALA A 25 31.30 20.05 -15.73
CA ALA A 25 32.66 19.53 -15.61
C ALA A 25 32.75 18.55 -14.42
N GLY A 26 33.40 17.41 -14.62
CA GLY A 26 33.54 16.37 -13.58
C GLY A 26 32.45 15.31 -13.56
N TRP A 27 31.46 15.41 -14.43
CA TRP A 27 30.46 14.37 -14.65
C TRP A 27 30.94 13.37 -15.72
N THR A 28 30.70 12.10 -15.48
CA THR A 28 31.01 11.01 -16.44
C THR A 28 29.76 10.28 -16.81
N LEU A 29 29.44 10.24 -18.11
CA LEU A 29 28.35 9.40 -18.63
C LEU A 29 28.78 7.94 -18.51
N ILE A 30 27.98 7.16 -17.78
CA ILE A 30 28.17 5.71 -17.62
C ILE A 30 27.41 4.97 -18.71
N GLU A 31 26.15 5.38 -18.94
CA GLU A 31 25.24 4.70 -19.87
C GLU A 31 24.13 5.65 -20.33
N ARG A 32 23.73 5.50 -21.60
CA ARG A 32 22.49 6.03 -22.14
C ARG A 32 21.74 4.88 -22.80
N TYR A 33 20.49 4.67 -22.42
CA TYR A 33 19.63 3.66 -23.00
C TYR A 33 18.36 4.30 -23.55
N THR A 34 17.98 3.91 -24.75
CA THR A 34 16.70 4.29 -25.37
C THR A 34 16.10 3.02 -25.97
N PRO A 35 14.87 2.64 -25.59
CA PRO A 35 14.18 1.50 -26.19
C PRO A 35 14.04 1.66 -27.71
N ALA A 36 14.06 0.57 -28.45
CA ALA A 36 13.78 0.60 -29.87
C ALA A 36 12.31 1.01 -30.12
N ALA A 37 12.01 1.54 -31.29
CA ALA A 37 10.64 1.95 -31.62
C ALA A 37 9.67 0.74 -31.50
N GLY A 38 8.65 0.87 -30.67
CA GLY A 38 7.68 -0.18 -30.36
C GLY A 38 8.15 -1.21 -29.31
N GLU A 39 9.35 -1.06 -28.77
CA GLU A 39 9.83 -1.84 -27.62
C GLU A 39 9.42 -1.16 -26.32
N LEU A 40 8.81 -1.92 -25.41
CA LEU A 40 8.52 -1.45 -24.07
C LEU A 40 9.82 -1.36 -23.26
N GLY A 41 10.08 -0.19 -22.65
CA GLY A 41 11.28 0.01 -21.86
C GLY A 41 11.33 1.40 -21.22
N ILE A 42 12.28 1.59 -20.32
CA ILE A 42 12.51 2.85 -19.63
C ILE A 42 13.75 3.49 -20.25
N ALA A 43 13.58 4.60 -20.95
CA ALA A 43 14.71 5.39 -21.46
C ALA A 43 15.41 6.08 -20.28
N TYR A 44 16.75 6.09 -20.23
CA TYR A 44 17.46 6.77 -19.16
C TYR A 44 18.88 7.18 -19.55
N GLU A 45 19.41 8.13 -18.78
CA GLU A 45 20.83 8.46 -18.75
C GLU A 45 21.37 8.19 -17.35
N LYS A 46 22.46 7.43 -17.24
CA LYS A 46 23.19 7.15 -16.00
C LYS A 46 24.51 7.88 -15.99
N TRP A 47 24.71 8.72 -15.00
CA TRP A 47 25.88 9.57 -14.81
C TRP A 47 26.56 9.30 -13.48
N GLN A 48 27.83 9.62 -13.37
CA GLN A 48 28.57 9.65 -12.12
C GLN A 48 29.22 11.02 -11.92
N MET A 49 28.95 11.66 -10.78
CA MET A 49 29.59 12.87 -10.34
C MET A 49 31.03 12.64 -9.83
N ALA A 50 31.84 13.69 -9.75
CA ALA A 50 33.23 13.62 -9.22
C ALA A 50 33.30 13.11 -7.78
N ASN A 51 32.30 13.41 -6.95
CA ASN A 51 32.18 12.91 -5.57
C ASN A 51 31.67 11.47 -5.46
N GLY A 52 31.38 10.83 -6.59
CA GLY A 52 31.00 9.44 -6.69
C GLY A 52 29.49 9.19 -6.63
N LEU A 53 28.64 10.22 -6.51
CA LEU A 53 27.18 10.07 -6.59
C LEU A 53 26.80 9.55 -7.98
N THR A 54 25.99 8.50 -8.01
CA THR A 54 25.38 8.01 -9.26
C THR A 54 24.07 8.74 -9.47
N VAL A 55 23.89 9.36 -10.63
CA VAL A 55 22.66 10.12 -11.00
C VAL A 55 22.03 9.46 -12.21
N ILE A 56 20.72 9.19 -12.14
CA ILE A 56 19.95 8.61 -13.23
C ILE A 56 18.82 9.57 -13.56
N LEU A 57 18.70 9.91 -14.85
CA LEU A 57 17.67 10.78 -15.39
C LEU A 57 16.75 10.00 -16.31
N HIS A 58 15.44 10.09 -16.09
CA HIS A 58 14.40 9.54 -16.95
C HIS A 58 13.41 10.64 -17.31
N GLU A 59 13.35 11.03 -18.59
CA GLU A 59 12.38 12.00 -19.12
C GLU A 59 11.05 11.30 -19.39
N ASP A 60 9.96 11.83 -18.80
CA ASP A 60 8.60 11.40 -19.02
C ASP A 60 7.65 12.60 -18.89
N HIS A 61 7.14 13.06 -20.02
CA HIS A 61 6.28 14.25 -20.11
C HIS A 61 4.78 13.92 -20.14
N SER A 62 4.39 12.69 -19.75
CA SER A 62 2.98 12.26 -19.74
C SER A 62 2.14 13.04 -18.74
N ASP A 63 2.70 13.34 -17.57
CA ASP A 63 2.08 14.13 -16.50
C ASP A 63 3.06 15.17 -15.96
N PRO A 64 2.60 16.34 -15.49
CA PRO A 64 3.46 17.42 -15.01
C PRO A 64 3.98 17.16 -13.57
N ILE A 65 4.56 15.98 -13.36
CA ILE A 65 5.09 15.53 -12.07
C ILE A 65 6.54 15.07 -12.20
N VAL A 66 7.25 15.10 -11.08
CA VAL A 66 8.61 14.58 -10.96
C VAL A 66 8.72 13.71 -9.71
N HIS A 67 9.41 12.59 -9.86
CA HIS A 67 9.81 11.71 -8.77
C HIS A 67 11.31 11.82 -8.55
N VAL A 68 11.70 12.09 -7.31
CA VAL A 68 13.10 12.12 -6.86
C VAL A 68 13.29 11.02 -5.85
N GLU A 69 14.23 10.10 -6.09
CA GLU A 69 14.54 9.00 -5.18
C GLU A 69 16.04 8.99 -4.86
N MET A 70 16.38 9.13 -3.58
CA MET A 70 17.73 9.00 -3.05
C MET A 70 17.87 7.67 -2.32
N THR A 71 18.62 6.73 -2.88
CA THR A 71 18.86 5.42 -2.30
C THR A 71 20.30 5.27 -1.82
N TYR A 72 20.46 4.93 -0.55
CA TYR A 72 21.75 4.58 0.06
C TYR A 72 21.89 3.05 0.15
N LYS A 73 23.07 2.54 -0.27
CA LYS A 73 23.37 1.09 -0.22
C LYS A 73 23.74 0.68 1.21
N VAL A 74 22.81 0.91 2.12
CA VAL A 74 22.90 0.58 3.54
C VAL A 74 21.52 0.19 4.07
N GLY A 75 21.38 -1.02 4.54
CA GLY A 75 20.24 -1.55 5.24
C GLY A 75 20.69 -2.27 6.51
N SER A 76 19.82 -3.08 7.09
CA SER A 76 20.17 -3.82 8.31
C SER A 76 21.33 -4.81 8.13
N ASN A 77 21.66 -5.19 6.89
CA ASN A 77 22.82 -6.04 6.61
C ASN A 77 24.17 -5.38 6.96
N ARG A 78 24.21 -4.05 7.10
CA ARG A 78 25.44 -3.31 7.48
C ARG A 78 25.57 -3.09 8.98
N GLU A 79 24.57 -3.45 9.74
CA GLU A 79 24.56 -3.38 11.20
C GLU A 79 25.47 -4.44 11.83
N SER A 80 25.70 -4.30 13.13
CA SER A 80 26.42 -5.28 13.95
C SER A 80 25.47 -6.04 14.88
N MET A 81 25.83 -7.24 15.27
CA MET A 81 25.16 -7.93 16.36
C MET A 81 25.15 -7.05 17.62
N GLY A 82 24.02 -6.99 18.34
CA GLY A 82 23.84 -6.14 19.51
C GLY A 82 23.56 -4.67 19.22
N LYS A 83 23.50 -4.29 17.92
CA LYS A 83 23.15 -2.94 17.44
C LYS A 83 22.18 -3.03 16.25
N SER A 84 21.17 -3.90 16.34
CA SER A 84 20.17 -4.07 15.31
C SER A 84 19.16 -2.90 15.27
N GLY A 85 18.59 -2.64 14.09
CA GLY A 85 17.61 -1.58 13.88
C GLY A 85 18.20 -0.20 13.58
N PHE A 86 19.52 -0.08 13.44
CA PHE A 86 20.20 1.20 13.23
C PHE A 86 19.84 1.85 11.89
N ALA A 87 19.81 1.08 10.81
CA ALA A 87 19.49 1.60 9.50
C ALA A 87 18.06 2.16 9.46
N HIS A 88 17.11 1.45 10.07
CA HIS A 88 15.72 1.89 10.18
C HIS A 88 15.57 3.07 11.14
N PHE A 89 16.22 3.03 12.30
CA PHE A 89 16.24 4.18 13.21
C PHE A 89 16.84 5.42 12.54
N PHE A 90 17.86 5.21 11.70
CA PHE A 90 18.46 6.30 10.94
C PHE A 90 17.52 6.85 9.87
N GLU A 91 16.71 6.01 9.24
CA GLU A 91 15.63 6.45 8.34
C GLU A 91 14.76 7.51 9.05
N HIS A 92 14.28 7.23 10.26
CA HIS A 92 13.49 8.19 11.05
C HIS A 92 14.25 9.49 11.35
N MET A 93 15.50 9.36 11.76
CA MET A 93 16.33 10.52 12.07
C MET A 93 16.54 11.47 10.88
N MET A 94 16.54 10.94 9.66
CA MET A 94 16.70 11.72 8.43
C MET A 94 15.52 12.67 8.14
N PHE A 95 14.39 12.51 8.82
CA PHE A 95 13.25 13.41 8.74
C PHE A 95 13.22 14.48 9.84
N GLN A 96 14.12 14.38 10.82
CA GLN A 96 14.16 15.27 11.99
C GLN A 96 14.96 16.55 11.75
N GLY A 97 14.98 17.00 10.48
CA GLY A 97 15.67 18.22 10.06
C GLY A 97 17.17 18.07 9.85
N SER A 98 17.74 19.11 9.30
CA SER A 98 19.16 19.26 8.98
C SER A 98 19.58 20.69 9.31
N LYS A 99 20.75 21.14 8.89
CA LYS A 99 21.22 22.51 9.21
C LYS A 99 20.28 23.60 8.71
N ASN A 100 19.73 23.45 7.50
CA ASN A 100 18.92 24.48 6.85
C ASN A 100 17.42 24.12 6.79
N VAL A 101 17.04 22.94 7.23
CA VAL A 101 15.66 22.44 7.33
C VAL A 101 15.36 22.19 8.80
N ALA A 102 14.40 22.92 9.35
CA ALA A 102 14.03 22.75 10.76
C ALA A 102 13.41 21.39 11.03
N ASP A 103 13.28 21.05 12.30
CA ASP A 103 12.68 19.82 12.76
C ASP A 103 11.28 19.63 12.14
N GLU A 104 10.99 18.45 11.59
CA GLU A 104 9.72 18.10 10.95
C GLU A 104 9.34 18.93 9.70
N GLU A 105 10.15 19.90 9.30
CA GLU A 105 9.85 20.73 8.13
C GLU A 105 9.95 19.98 6.80
N HIS A 106 10.66 18.84 6.73
CA HIS A 106 10.73 18.03 5.51
C HIS A 106 9.33 17.65 4.99
N PHE A 107 8.51 17.00 5.81
CA PHE A 107 7.13 16.65 5.45
C PHE A 107 6.28 17.89 5.13
N LYS A 108 6.43 18.94 5.92
CA LYS A 108 5.70 20.20 5.73
C LYS A 108 6.04 20.85 4.38
N ILE A 109 7.31 20.88 4.01
CA ILE A 109 7.75 21.49 2.74
C ILE A 109 7.19 20.71 1.56
N VAL A 110 7.33 19.37 1.55
CA VAL A 110 6.85 18.53 0.45
C VAL A 110 5.33 18.56 0.35
N GLN A 111 4.61 18.42 1.48
CA GLN A 111 3.16 18.49 1.49
C GLN A 111 2.62 19.89 1.10
N GLY A 112 3.30 20.95 1.53
CA GLY A 112 2.97 22.32 1.13
C GLY A 112 3.21 22.59 -0.36
N ALA A 113 4.12 21.83 -0.97
CA ALA A 113 4.35 21.83 -2.41
C ALA A 113 3.36 20.92 -3.18
N GLY A 114 2.37 20.36 -2.50
CA GLY A 114 1.40 19.43 -3.09
C GLY A 114 1.94 18.02 -3.32
N GLY A 115 3.12 17.71 -2.81
CA GLY A 115 3.79 16.42 -3.00
C GLY A 115 3.47 15.38 -1.94
N GLN A 116 3.95 14.18 -2.21
CA GLN A 116 3.97 13.05 -1.29
C GLN A 116 5.41 12.61 -1.10
N MET A 117 5.75 12.12 0.08
CA MET A 117 7.09 11.61 0.38
C MET A 117 7.04 10.46 1.36
N ASN A 118 8.09 9.64 1.34
CA ASN A 118 8.31 8.59 2.32
C ASN A 118 9.79 8.21 2.40
N GLY A 119 10.14 7.41 3.41
CA GLY A 119 11.38 6.64 3.49
C GLY A 119 11.06 5.17 3.69
N THR A 120 11.97 4.30 3.28
CA THR A 120 11.88 2.87 3.58
C THR A 120 13.24 2.26 3.83
N THR A 121 13.31 1.31 4.75
CA THR A 121 14.51 0.52 5.02
C THR A 121 14.20 -0.96 4.83
N ASN A 122 15.09 -1.67 4.16
CA ASN A 122 15.09 -3.13 4.13
C ASN A 122 16.49 -3.67 4.54
N SER A 123 16.70 -4.96 4.34
CA SER A 123 17.97 -5.56 4.70
C SER A 123 19.16 -4.97 3.93
N ASP A 124 18.96 -4.46 2.71
CA ASP A 124 20.08 -4.14 1.80
C ASP A 124 20.22 -2.64 1.50
N ARG A 125 19.16 -1.84 1.71
CA ARG A 125 19.15 -0.41 1.37
C ARG A 125 18.23 0.40 2.27
N THR A 126 18.48 1.71 2.32
CA THR A 126 17.56 2.74 2.84
C THR A 126 17.34 3.77 1.74
N ASN A 127 16.09 4.09 1.42
CA ASN A 127 15.78 5.15 0.46
C ASN A 127 14.82 6.19 1.02
N TYR A 128 14.89 7.36 0.41
CA TYR A 128 14.00 8.50 0.64
C TYR A 128 13.51 8.94 -0.73
N PHE A 129 12.24 9.26 -0.84
CA PHE A 129 11.67 9.65 -2.11
C PHE A 129 10.49 10.59 -1.94
N GLU A 130 10.33 11.45 -2.91
CA GLU A 130 9.20 12.35 -3.06
C GLU A 130 8.71 12.40 -4.50
N THR A 131 7.38 12.46 -4.65
CA THR A 131 6.71 12.77 -5.91
C THR A 131 6.03 14.12 -5.77
N LEU A 132 6.36 15.04 -6.66
CA LEU A 132 5.99 16.44 -6.60
C LEU A 132 5.50 16.93 -7.98
N PRO A 133 4.73 18.02 -8.08
CA PRO A 133 4.59 18.74 -9.35
C PRO A 133 5.96 19.12 -9.91
N SER A 134 6.14 19.04 -11.23
CA SER A 134 7.46 19.17 -11.88
C SER A 134 8.17 20.53 -11.61
N ASN A 135 7.39 21.60 -11.40
CA ASN A 135 7.89 22.91 -11.01
C ASN A 135 8.54 22.98 -9.62
N MET A 136 8.47 21.90 -8.84
CA MET A 136 9.02 21.81 -7.49
C MET A 136 10.29 20.95 -7.40
N LEU A 137 10.87 20.55 -8.54
CA LEU A 137 12.10 19.75 -8.62
C LEU A 137 13.26 20.35 -7.80
N GLU A 138 13.50 21.67 -7.89
CA GLU A 138 14.59 22.30 -7.15
C GLU A 138 14.40 22.15 -5.63
N THR A 139 13.16 22.21 -5.13
CA THR A 139 12.84 21.99 -3.71
C THR A 139 13.20 20.58 -3.26
N ALA A 140 12.87 19.54 -4.04
CA ALA A 140 13.25 18.17 -3.74
C ALA A 140 14.77 17.98 -3.69
N LEU A 141 15.47 18.47 -4.69
CA LEU A 141 16.95 18.36 -4.75
C LEU A 141 17.64 19.11 -3.60
N TRP A 142 17.11 20.26 -3.20
CA TRP A 142 17.60 21.01 -2.05
C TRP A 142 17.42 20.23 -0.75
N LEU A 143 16.23 19.62 -0.53
CA LEU A 143 15.93 18.81 0.65
C LEU A 143 16.85 17.60 0.74
N GLU A 144 16.98 16.83 -0.34
CA GLU A 144 17.80 15.61 -0.37
C GLU A 144 19.29 15.92 -0.16
N ALA A 145 19.78 16.99 -0.78
CA ALA A 145 21.17 17.41 -0.60
C ALA A 145 21.44 17.95 0.80
N ASP A 146 20.48 18.67 1.43
CA ASP A 146 20.64 19.16 2.79
C ASP A 146 20.68 18.01 3.79
N ARG A 147 19.80 17.01 3.61
CA ARG A 147 19.80 15.76 4.37
C ARG A 147 21.13 15.02 4.24
N MET A 148 21.67 14.87 3.03
CA MET A 148 22.92 14.15 2.79
C MET A 148 24.14 14.88 3.39
N GLY A 149 24.21 16.20 3.26
CA GLY A 149 25.41 16.97 3.60
C GLY A 149 25.42 17.55 5.01
N PHE A 150 24.26 17.81 5.61
CA PHE A 150 24.13 18.69 6.78
C PHE A 150 23.27 18.12 7.91
N LEU A 151 22.90 16.83 7.86
CA LEU A 151 22.08 16.20 8.91
C LEU A 151 22.74 16.29 10.29
N LEU A 152 24.04 15.99 10.38
CA LEU A 152 24.75 15.90 11.66
C LEU A 152 24.80 17.22 12.44
N ASP A 153 24.63 18.35 11.75
CA ASP A 153 24.52 19.67 12.41
C ASP A 153 23.24 19.83 13.23
N SER A 154 22.21 19.00 12.98
CA SER A 154 20.88 19.08 13.61
C SER A 154 20.60 17.94 14.59
N VAL A 155 21.42 16.90 14.64
CA VAL A 155 21.19 15.74 15.52
C VAL A 155 21.44 16.12 16.99
N THR A 156 20.39 15.97 17.83
CA THR A 156 20.42 16.23 19.27
C THR A 156 19.97 15.01 20.07
N GLN A 157 20.34 14.93 21.36
CA GLN A 157 19.88 13.88 22.26
C GLN A 157 18.36 13.85 22.35
N LYS A 158 17.68 15.02 22.41
CA LYS A 158 16.21 15.08 22.48
C LYS A 158 15.57 14.42 21.27
N LYS A 159 15.96 14.78 20.04
CA LYS A 159 15.44 14.18 18.80
C LYS A 159 15.68 12.68 18.75
N PHE A 160 16.88 12.27 19.15
CA PHE A 160 17.25 10.87 19.23
C PHE A 160 16.32 10.08 20.16
N GLU A 161 16.01 10.58 21.38
CA GLU A 161 15.12 9.88 22.31
C GLU A 161 13.66 9.85 21.85
N VAL A 162 13.17 10.93 21.22
CA VAL A 162 11.82 10.96 20.64
C VAL A 162 11.71 9.91 19.53
N GLN A 163 12.67 9.85 18.61
CA GLN A 163 12.62 8.88 17.52
C GLN A 163 12.85 7.44 17.99
N ARG A 164 13.67 7.21 19.03
CA ARG A 164 13.76 5.91 19.70
C ARG A 164 12.39 5.45 20.22
N ALA A 165 11.64 6.32 20.87
CA ALA A 165 10.30 6.01 21.35
C ALA A 165 9.34 5.75 20.19
N THR A 166 9.44 6.52 19.09
CA THR A 166 8.62 6.37 17.89
C THR A 166 8.85 5.01 17.21
N VAL A 167 10.10 4.59 17.00
CA VAL A 167 10.44 3.26 16.42
C VAL A 167 9.92 2.12 17.30
N LYS A 168 10.03 2.25 18.63
CA LYS A 168 9.46 1.26 19.56
C LYS A 168 7.94 1.19 19.48
N ASN A 169 7.25 2.34 19.37
CA ASN A 169 5.80 2.37 19.15
C ASN A 169 5.40 1.75 17.82
N GLU A 170 6.21 1.99 16.78
CA GLU A 170 6.01 1.38 15.48
C GLU A 170 6.14 -0.15 15.54
N LYS A 171 7.18 -0.67 16.19
CA LYS A 171 7.34 -2.12 16.41
C LYS A 171 6.10 -2.70 17.09
N SER A 172 5.61 -2.04 18.14
CA SER A 172 4.41 -2.47 18.83
C SER A 172 3.17 -2.43 17.93
N GLN A 173 3.01 -1.38 17.12
CA GLN A 173 1.83 -1.22 16.26
C GLN A 173 1.83 -2.16 15.06
N ASN A 174 2.96 -2.28 14.36
CA ASN A 174 3.05 -2.94 13.06
C ASN A 174 3.48 -4.40 13.15
N ILE A 175 4.05 -4.83 14.30
CA ILE A 175 4.56 -6.19 14.49
C ILE A 175 3.85 -6.87 15.68
N GLU A 176 4.01 -6.35 16.91
CA GLU A 176 3.49 -7.01 18.11
C GLU A 176 1.95 -7.05 18.17
N ASN A 177 1.27 -6.02 17.64
CA ASN A 177 -0.20 -5.95 17.54
C ASN A 177 -0.78 -6.63 16.29
N GLN A 178 0.07 -7.06 15.36
CA GLN A 178 -0.40 -7.70 14.13
C GLN A 178 -0.24 -9.22 14.23
N PRO A 179 -1.33 -9.99 14.08
CA PRO A 179 -1.26 -11.45 14.07
C PRO A 179 -0.21 -11.95 13.06
N TYR A 180 0.58 -12.95 13.46
CA TYR A 180 1.63 -13.61 12.67
C TYR A 180 2.86 -12.75 12.32
N ALA A 181 2.85 -11.44 12.49
CA ALA A 181 3.92 -10.58 11.99
C ALA A 181 5.28 -10.90 12.62
N MET A 182 5.33 -11.26 13.90
CA MET A 182 6.56 -11.67 14.58
C MET A 182 7.24 -12.85 13.87
N ALA A 183 6.47 -13.83 13.41
CA ALA A 183 7.00 -15.00 12.72
C ALA A 183 7.74 -14.63 11.44
N PHE A 184 7.20 -13.71 10.64
CA PHE A 184 7.80 -13.25 9.39
C PHE A 184 8.97 -12.30 9.59
N VAL A 185 8.83 -11.36 10.52
CA VAL A 185 9.78 -10.25 10.65
C VAL A 185 11.02 -10.64 11.47
N GLU A 186 10.82 -11.47 12.50
CA GLU A 186 11.87 -11.72 13.48
C GLU A 186 12.26 -13.21 13.59
N ILE A 187 11.29 -14.08 13.84
CA ILE A 187 11.55 -15.47 14.21
C ILE A 187 12.12 -16.29 13.03
N MET A 188 11.60 -16.10 11.83
CA MET A 188 12.07 -16.84 10.66
C MET A 188 13.53 -16.52 10.35
N GLY A 189 13.95 -15.26 10.39
CA GLY A 189 15.35 -14.88 10.17
C GLY A 189 16.30 -15.54 11.17
N GLN A 190 15.95 -15.51 12.45
CA GLN A 190 16.74 -16.19 13.53
C GLN A 190 16.80 -17.71 13.36
N THR A 191 15.70 -18.31 12.87
CA THR A 191 15.61 -19.77 12.71
C THR A 191 16.39 -20.24 11.50
N LEU A 192 16.25 -19.53 10.37
CA LEU A 192 16.84 -19.94 9.08
C LEU A 192 18.33 -19.69 9.01
N TYR A 193 18.79 -18.49 9.40
CA TYR A 193 20.17 -18.09 9.22
C TYR A 193 21.06 -18.46 10.42
N PRO A 194 22.37 -18.61 10.23
CA PRO A 194 23.31 -18.82 11.33
C PRO A 194 23.49 -17.54 12.14
N GLN A 195 23.90 -17.66 13.37
CA GLN A 195 24.26 -16.54 14.22
C GLN A 195 25.31 -15.65 13.54
N GLY A 196 25.06 -14.34 13.54
CA GLY A 196 25.92 -13.34 12.90
C GLY A 196 25.73 -13.18 11.39
N HIS A 197 24.86 -13.97 10.75
CA HIS A 197 24.47 -13.69 9.37
C HIS A 197 23.66 -12.38 9.32
N PRO A 198 23.92 -11.48 8.36
CA PRO A 198 23.23 -10.17 8.28
C PRO A 198 21.71 -10.21 8.18
N TYR A 199 21.14 -11.35 7.80
CA TYR A 199 19.68 -11.55 7.72
C TYR A 199 19.09 -12.31 8.92
N SER A 200 19.86 -12.50 10.00
CA SER A 200 19.41 -13.21 11.21
C SER A 200 18.75 -12.28 12.25
N TRP A 201 18.74 -10.97 12.04
CA TRP A 201 18.03 -9.99 12.89
C TRP A 201 17.04 -9.15 12.10
N PRO A 202 15.98 -8.63 12.78
CA PRO A 202 14.94 -7.84 12.12
C PRO A 202 15.44 -6.44 11.72
N VAL A 203 14.93 -5.93 10.61
CA VAL A 203 15.25 -4.58 10.11
C VAL A 203 14.88 -3.49 11.12
N ILE A 204 13.75 -3.64 11.82
CA ILE A 204 13.31 -2.69 12.87
C ILE A 204 14.15 -2.78 14.15
N GLY A 205 14.93 -3.84 14.32
CA GLY A 205 15.79 -4.08 15.46
C GLY A 205 15.09 -4.69 16.68
N TYR A 206 15.93 -5.13 17.62
CA TYR A 206 15.48 -5.56 18.95
C TYR A 206 15.36 -4.34 19.87
N VAL A 207 14.36 -4.36 20.77
CA VAL A 207 14.13 -3.25 21.71
C VAL A 207 15.33 -3.03 22.63
N GLU A 208 16.01 -4.12 23.04
CA GLU A 208 17.21 -4.08 23.86
C GLU A 208 18.36 -3.38 23.14
N ASP A 209 18.56 -3.66 21.85
CA ASP A 209 19.59 -3.03 21.03
C ASP A 209 19.30 -1.55 20.86
N LEU A 210 18.04 -1.19 20.51
CA LEU A 210 17.62 0.21 20.40
C LEU A 210 17.79 0.98 21.71
N ASN A 211 17.65 0.33 22.87
CA ASN A 211 17.86 0.97 24.18
C ASN A 211 19.34 1.17 24.52
N SER A 212 20.24 0.35 24.00
CA SER A 212 21.68 0.34 24.32
C SER A 212 22.48 1.38 23.53
N VAL A 213 21.98 1.85 22.39
CA VAL A 213 22.72 2.70 21.46
C VAL A 213 22.70 4.18 21.85
N SER A 214 23.77 4.89 21.44
CA SER A 214 23.99 6.30 21.72
C SER A 214 23.88 7.19 20.47
N VAL A 215 23.79 8.52 20.67
CA VAL A 215 23.85 9.52 19.60
C VAL A 215 25.18 9.43 18.83
N ASP A 216 26.29 9.10 19.50
CA ASP A 216 27.58 9.00 18.84
C ASP A 216 27.66 7.74 17.94
N ASP A 217 27.06 6.63 18.33
CA ASP A 217 26.89 5.45 17.46
C ASP A 217 26.11 5.84 16.20
N LEU A 218 25.01 6.59 16.35
CA LEU A 218 24.22 7.07 15.24
C LEU A 218 25.04 7.96 14.29
N LYS A 219 25.78 8.95 14.83
CA LYS A 219 26.62 9.83 14.01
C LYS A 219 27.69 9.07 13.26
N ASN A 220 28.32 8.08 13.91
CA ASN A 220 29.32 7.22 13.28
C ASN A 220 28.73 6.38 12.15
N PHE A 221 27.51 5.86 12.32
CA PHE A 221 26.80 5.10 11.28
C PHE A 221 26.55 5.97 10.05
N PHE A 222 26.12 7.21 10.22
CA PHE A 222 25.99 8.18 9.12
C PHE A 222 27.30 8.39 8.37
N LEU A 223 28.35 8.78 9.09
CA LEU A 223 29.66 9.05 8.51
C LEU A 223 30.23 7.88 7.73
N ARG A 224 29.88 6.66 8.15
CA ARG A 224 30.35 5.45 7.48
C ARG A 224 29.57 5.13 6.19
N TRP A 225 28.26 5.32 6.18
CA TRP A 225 27.41 4.73 5.16
C TRP A 225 26.68 5.75 4.25
N TYR A 226 26.43 6.97 4.70
CA TYR A 226 25.57 7.94 4.00
C TYR A 226 26.32 8.96 3.13
N GLY A 227 27.46 8.56 2.56
CA GLY A 227 28.21 9.41 1.63
C GLY A 227 27.70 9.28 0.17
N PRO A 228 27.93 10.31 -0.68
CA PRO A 228 27.46 10.33 -2.06
C PRO A 228 27.99 9.16 -2.90
N ASN A 229 29.19 8.64 -2.61
CA ASN A 229 29.74 7.47 -3.30
C ASN A 229 29.09 6.13 -2.92
N ASN A 230 28.15 6.13 -1.98
CA ASN A 230 27.32 4.99 -1.60
C ASN A 230 25.85 5.23 -1.92
N ALA A 231 25.53 6.25 -2.72
CA ALA A 231 24.17 6.69 -3.03
C ALA A 231 23.87 6.65 -4.54
N ILE A 232 22.59 6.50 -4.85
CA ILE A 232 22.00 6.59 -6.18
C ILE A 232 20.87 7.61 -6.09
N LEU A 233 20.94 8.65 -6.93
CA LEU A 233 19.88 9.64 -7.11
C LEU A 233 19.18 9.36 -8.43
N VAL A 234 17.89 9.06 -8.40
CA VAL A 234 17.05 8.94 -9.60
C VAL A 234 16.10 10.11 -9.66
N ILE A 235 16.03 10.75 -10.82
CA ILE A 235 15.10 11.84 -11.11
C ILE A 235 14.31 11.43 -12.35
N ALA A 236 13.01 11.22 -12.20
CA ALA A 236 12.13 10.71 -13.24
C ALA A 236 10.88 11.58 -13.37
N GLY A 237 10.40 11.80 -14.58
CA GLY A 237 9.17 12.54 -14.87
C GLY A 237 9.37 13.70 -15.81
N ASP A 238 8.53 14.74 -15.67
CA ASP A 238 8.52 15.92 -16.53
C ASP A 238 9.73 16.81 -16.26
N ILE A 239 10.88 16.37 -16.79
CA ILE A 239 12.18 17.01 -16.65
C ILE A 239 12.87 17.18 -17.99
N LYS A 240 13.86 18.09 -18.02
CA LYS A 240 14.84 18.19 -19.10
C LYS A 240 16.25 18.10 -18.51
N PRO A 241 17.12 17.20 -18.97
CA PRO A 241 18.48 17.06 -18.44
C PRO A 241 19.25 18.38 -18.38
N SER A 242 19.08 19.28 -19.36
CA SER A 242 19.72 20.61 -19.40
C SER A 242 19.34 21.52 -18.21
N GLU A 243 18.15 21.33 -17.65
CA GLU A 243 17.63 22.06 -16.49
C GLU A 243 18.02 21.35 -15.17
N VAL A 244 18.13 20.03 -15.20
CA VAL A 244 18.46 19.19 -14.02
C VAL A 244 19.94 19.27 -13.66
N PHE A 245 20.84 19.17 -14.64
CA PHE A 245 22.29 19.15 -14.39
C PHE A 245 22.79 20.32 -13.53
N PRO A 246 22.43 21.58 -13.82
CA PRO A 246 22.88 22.70 -12.99
C PRO A 246 22.37 22.64 -11.54
N LEU A 247 21.16 22.13 -11.34
CA LEU A 247 20.56 21.99 -10.01
C LEU A 247 21.25 20.90 -9.19
N VAL A 248 21.44 19.72 -9.77
CA VAL A 248 22.14 18.62 -9.09
C VAL A 248 23.58 19.00 -8.80
N ASP A 249 24.28 19.65 -9.74
CA ASP A 249 25.65 20.12 -9.52
C ASP A 249 25.72 21.16 -8.40
N LYS A 250 24.83 22.16 -8.41
CA LYS A 250 24.70 23.18 -7.37
C LYS A 250 24.59 22.57 -5.98
N TYR A 251 23.69 21.61 -5.79
CA TYR A 251 23.35 21.11 -4.47
C TYR A 251 24.23 19.95 -3.99
N PHE A 252 24.68 19.06 -4.89
CA PHE A 252 25.40 17.85 -4.50
C PHE A 252 26.91 17.89 -4.72
N ALA A 253 27.42 18.68 -5.65
CA ALA A 253 28.87 18.75 -5.91
C ALA A 253 29.71 19.20 -4.69
N PRO A 254 29.23 20.12 -3.81
CA PRO A 254 29.96 20.48 -2.61
C PRO A 254 30.11 19.37 -1.57
N ILE A 255 29.24 18.34 -1.62
CA ILE A 255 29.23 17.25 -0.62
C ILE A 255 30.41 16.30 -0.91
N LYS A 256 31.27 16.14 0.09
CA LYS A 256 32.49 15.34 -0.05
C LYS A 256 32.18 13.84 -0.13
N LYS A 257 33.05 13.15 -0.86
CA LYS A 257 33.05 11.69 -0.95
C LYS A 257 33.27 11.05 0.44
N GLY A 258 32.42 10.07 0.82
CA GLY A 258 32.58 9.26 2.01
C GLY A 258 33.67 8.19 1.89
N LYS A 259 33.85 7.37 2.96
CA LYS A 259 34.69 6.17 2.88
C LYS A 259 34.22 5.21 1.78
N ALA A 260 35.12 4.53 1.14
CA ALA A 260 34.76 3.50 0.15
C ALA A 260 33.94 2.38 0.78
N VAL A 261 32.89 1.97 0.09
CA VAL A 261 32.02 0.86 0.50
C VAL A 261 32.23 -0.30 -0.46
N SER A 262 32.66 -1.44 0.09
CA SER A 262 32.82 -2.66 -0.67
C SER A 262 31.52 -3.45 -0.71
N LYS A 263 31.32 -4.20 -1.79
CA LYS A 263 30.23 -5.17 -1.86
C LYS A 263 30.41 -6.21 -0.73
N MET A 264 29.33 -6.44 0.02
CA MET A 264 29.34 -7.47 1.06
C MET A 264 29.43 -8.85 0.41
N LYS A 265 30.15 -9.74 1.06
CA LYS A 265 30.24 -11.14 0.67
C LYS A 265 29.93 -12.00 1.89
N VAL A 266 29.03 -12.91 1.74
CA VAL A 266 28.72 -13.96 2.70
C VAL A 266 28.90 -15.31 2.02
N ASP A 267 29.28 -16.31 2.79
CA ASP A 267 29.35 -17.66 2.28
C ASP A 267 27.94 -18.18 1.99
N LYS A 268 27.81 -18.98 0.94
CA LYS A 268 26.55 -19.60 0.58
C LYS A 268 26.05 -20.45 1.75
N TRP A 269 24.88 -20.07 2.27
CA TRP A 269 24.26 -20.75 3.40
C TRP A 269 23.45 -21.97 2.95
N ILE A 270 23.66 -23.09 3.63
CA ILE A 270 22.86 -24.32 3.53
C ILE A 270 22.51 -24.72 4.96
N LEU A 271 21.22 -24.90 5.23
CA LEU A 271 20.76 -25.30 6.56
C LEU A 271 21.22 -26.73 6.87
N PRO A 272 22.06 -26.93 7.90
CA PRO A 272 22.69 -28.24 8.14
C PRO A 272 21.73 -29.29 8.68
N SER A 273 20.66 -28.89 9.35
CA SER A 273 19.58 -29.75 9.86
C SER A 273 18.27 -28.98 9.88
N GLU A 274 17.13 -29.65 9.85
CA GLU A 274 15.85 -29.03 10.10
C GLU A 274 15.81 -28.32 11.46
N LYS A 275 15.12 -27.19 11.49
CA LYS A 275 14.88 -26.42 12.71
C LYS A 275 13.38 -26.18 12.87
N HIS A 276 12.87 -26.35 14.08
CA HIS A 276 11.49 -26.10 14.44
C HIS A 276 11.42 -25.16 15.63
N VAL A 277 10.60 -24.11 15.50
CA VAL A 277 10.30 -23.14 16.55
C VAL A 277 8.79 -22.99 16.64
N THR A 278 8.25 -23.09 17.86
CA THR A 278 6.82 -22.84 18.12
C THR A 278 6.67 -21.49 18.81
N TYR A 279 5.81 -20.64 18.25
CA TYR A 279 5.51 -19.30 18.75
C TYR A 279 4.01 -19.14 19.06
N PRO A 280 3.62 -18.90 20.32
CA PRO A 280 2.24 -18.61 20.68
C PRO A 280 1.91 -17.14 20.39
N ASP A 281 0.85 -16.92 19.57
CA ASP A 281 0.39 -15.58 19.18
C ASP A 281 -1.13 -15.44 19.35
N ASN A 282 -1.61 -14.19 19.31
CA ASN A 282 -3.03 -13.88 19.38
C ASN A 282 -3.70 -14.09 18.00
N VAL A 283 -3.81 -15.33 17.61
CA VAL A 283 -4.33 -15.78 16.32
C VAL A 283 -5.51 -16.74 16.52
N TYR A 284 -6.37 -16.83 15.51
CA TYR A 284 -7.40 -17.86 15.46
C TYR A 284 -6.93 -19.13 14.73
N PHE A 285 -6.31 -18.96 13.56
CA PHE A 285 -5.71 -20.08 12.83
C PHE A 285 -4.26 -20.29 13.26
N HIS A 286 -3.85 -21.53 13.27
CA HIS A 286 -2.43 -21.84 13.34
C HIS A 286 -1.77 -21.54 12.01
N MET A 287 -0.46 -21.30 12.00
CA MET A 287 0.31 -21.09 10.78
C MET A 287 1.60 -21.89 10.83
N ASP A 288 1.90 -22.62 9.77
CA ASP A 288 3.22 -23.12 9.48
C ASP A 288 3.90 -22.22 8.44
N LEU A 289 4.95 -21.53 8.85
CA LEU A 289 5.84 -20.78 7.98
C LEU A 289 7.11 -21.61 7.79
N VAL A 290 7.37 -22.01 6.54
CA VAL A 290 8.49 -22.91 6.19
C VAL A 290 9.39 -22.20 5.20
N ALA A 291 10.70 -22.21 5.43
CA ALA A 291 11.67 -21.55 4.55
C ALA A 291 12.88 -22.43 4.24
N TYR A 292 13.25 -22.44 2.96
CA TYR A 292 14.45 -23.04 2.42
C TYR A 292 15.42 -21.94 1.96
N PRO A 293 16.72 -21.97 2.35
CA PRO A 293 17.68 -20.99 1.85
C PRO A 293 17.97 -21.22 0.35
N THR A 294 17.99 -20.13 -0.42
CA THR A 294 18.17 -20.15 -1.87
C THR A 294 19.28 -19.20 -2.33
N VAL A 295 19.07 -18.51 -3.44
CA VAL A 295 20.06 -17.69 -4.14
C VAL A 295 19.84 -16.20 -3.94
N PRO A 296 20.89 -15.35 -4.10
CA PRO A 296 20.71 -13.92 -4.11
C PRO A 296 20.02 -13.43 -5.41
N ASN A 297 19.56 -12.17 -5.38
CA ASN A 297 19.04 -11.47 -6.54
C ASN A 297 19.96 -11.58 -7.76
N TYR A 298 19.38 -11.77 -8.94
CA TYR A 298 20.05 -11.91 -10.24
C TYR A 298 20.98 -13.12 -10.37
N ASP A 299 20.89 -14.09 -9.47
CA ASP A 299 21.47 -15.42 -9.72
C ASP A 299 20.73 -16.07 -10.90
N LYS A 300 21.44 -16.93 -11.62
CA LYS A 300 20.87 -17.64 -12.79
C LYS A 300 19.69 -18.56 -12.42
N ASP A 301 19.60 -19.01 -11.18
CA ASP A 301 18.57 -19.90 -10.70
C ASP A 301 17.31 -19.14 -10.17
N GLU A 302 17.42 -17.81 -9.93
CA GLU A 302 16.33 -16.99 -9.39
C GLU A 302 15.05 -17.05 -10.25
N PRO A 303 15.06 -16.82 -11.59
CA PRO A 303 13.82 -16.83 -12.37
C PRO A 303 13.11 -18.19 -12.36
N ALA A 304 13.88 -19.27 -12.31
CA ALA A 304 13.30 -20.61 -12.23
C ALA A 304 12.67 -20.89 -10.86
N LEU A 305 13.25 -20.35 -9.77
CA LEU A 305 12.69 -20.44 -8.42
C LEU A 305 11.44 -19.59 -8.27
N ASP A 306 11.42 -18.39 -8.86
CA ASP A 306 10.23 -17.53 -8.87
C ASP A 306 9.06 -18.21 -9.58
N MET A 307 9.33 -18.80 -10.76
CA MET A 307 8.32 -19.57 -11.49
C MET A 307 7.91 -20.84 -10.76
N LEU A 308 8.83 -21.50 -10.06
CA LEU A 308 8.49 -22.64 -9.20
C LEU A 308 7.54 -22.19 -8.08
N ALA A 309 7.80 -21.05 -7.44
CA ALA A 309 6.94 -20.53 -6.38
C ALA A 309 5.53 -20.22 -6.91
N GLU A 310 5.41 -19.59 -8.07
CA GLU A 310 4.12 -19.34 -8.73
C GLU A 310 3.36 -20.63 -9.03
N ILE A 311 4.03 -21.63 -9.61
CA ILE A 311 3.41 -22.91 -9.99
C ILE A 311 3.07 -23.76 -8.76
N PHE A 312 3.90 -23.75 -7.71
CA PHE A 312 3.72 -24.58 -6.54
C PHE A 312 2.68 -24.05 -5.55
N GLY A 313 2.53 -22.72 -5.44
CA GLY A 313 1.63 -22.09 -4.46
C GLY A 313 1.11 -20.71 -4.79
N GLY A 314 1.31 -20.20 -6.02
CA GLY A 314 0.92 -18.82 -6.38
C GLY A 314 -0.53 -18.64 -6.82
N ASN A 315 -1.26 -19.73 -7.13
CA ASN A 315 -2.62 -19.64 -7.66
C ASN A 315 -3.48 -20.85 -7.27
N ILE A 316 -4.78 -20.82 -7.62
CA ILE A 316 -5.74 -21.87 -7.24
C ILE A 316 -5.49 -23.23 -7.92
N ASN A 317 -4.70 -23.28 -9.00
CA ASN A 317 -4.29 -24.52 -9.66
C ASN A 317 -3.06 -25.16 -9.01
N SER A 318 -2.43 -24.46 -8.07
CA SER A 318 -1.19 -24.90 -7.42
C SER A 318 -1.41 -26.11 -6.49
N PRO A 319 -0.39 -26.97 -6.32
CA PRO A 319 -0.45 -28.10 -5.39
C PRO A 319 -0.79 -27.70 -3.95
N LEU A 320 -0.30 -26.57 -3.47
CA LEU A 320 -0.63 -26.08 -2.13
C LEU A 320 -2.10 -25.76 -2.01
N TYR A 321 -2.67 -25.00 -2.94
CA TYR A 321 -4.09 -24.67 -2.89
C TYR A 321 -4.96 -25.94 -2.97
N GLN A 322 -4.68 -26.85 -3.90
CA GLN A 322 -5.47 -28.06 -4.14
C GLN A 322 -5.45 -29.02 -2.94
N ASN A 323 -4.29 -29.18 -2.27
CA ASN A 323 -4.16 -30.14 -1.16
C ASN A 323 -4.59 -29.54 0.18
N PHE A 324 -4.51 -28.23 0.38
CA PHE A 324 -4.78 -27.59 1.67
C PHE A 324 -6.07 -26.78 1.69
N VAL A 325 -6.24 -25.83 0.75
CA VAL A 325 -7.38 -24.91 0.77
C VAL A 325 -8.63 -25.56 0.22
N LYS A 326 -8.54 -26.19 -0.92
CA LYS A 326 -9.68 -26.89 -1.55
C LYS A 326 -10.19 -28.07 -0.74
N THR A 327 -9.36 -28.66 0.10
CA THR A 327 -9.72 -29.74 1.04
C THR A 327 -10.19 -29.22 2.40
N GLU A 328 -10.30 -27.91 2.58
CA GLU A 328 -10.72 -27.24 3.82
C GLU A 328 -9.81 -27.56 5.04
N LYS A 329 -8.56 -27.98 4.82
CA LYS A 329 -7.57 -28.16 5.89
C LYS A 329 -6.91 -26.86 6.29
N ALA A 330 -6.72 -25.95 5.34
CA ALA A 330 -6.21 -24.61 5.54
C ALA A 330 -7.15 -23.57 4.91
N VAL A 331 -7.13 -22.36 5.44
CA VAL A 331 -7.83 -21.20 4.88
C VAL A 331 -6.99 -20.51 3.81
N ALA A 332 -5.67 -20.64 3.91
CA ALA A 332 -4.72 -20.17 2.90
C ALA A 332 -3.47 -21.05 2.89
N ALA A 333 -2.93 -21.28 1.70
CA ALA A 333 -1.65 -21.95 1.50
C ALA A 333 -0.99 -21.37 0.25
N SER A 334 0.24 -20.87 0.38
CA SER A 334 0.95 -20.20 -0.70
C SER A 334 2.44 -20.44 -0.63
N SER A 335 3.14 -20.18 -1.75
CA SER A 335 4.61 -20.09 -1.79
C SER A 335 5.07 -18.81 -2.45
N SER A 336 6.27 -18.37 -2.07
CA SER A 336 6.94 -17.19 -2.62
C SER A 336 8.45 -17.39 -2.60
N HIS A 337 9.18 -16.61 -3.41
CA HIS A 337 10.62 -16.66 -3.47
C HIS A 337 11.24 -15.25 -3.37
N PRO A 338 11.23 -14.62 -2.18
CA PRO A 338 11.91 -13.35 -1.99
C PRO A 338 13.44 -13.53 -2.04
N CYS A 339 14.07 -12.74 -2.93
CA CYS A 339 15.51 -12.62 -3.06
C CYS A 339 16.01 -11.28 -2.54
N ARG A 340 17.24 -11.28 -1.98
CA ARG A 340 17.96 -10.11 -1.49
C ARG A 340 19.41 -10.14 -1.98
N GLU A 341 20.22 -9.12 -1.65
CA GLU A 341 21.61 -9.01 -2.11
C GLU A 341 22.49 -10.24 -1.74
N LEU A 342 22.29 -10.81 -0.56
CA LEU A 342 23.18 -11.85 0.00
C LEU A 342 22.60 -13.27 -0.10
N GLY A 343 21.31 -13.42 -0.35
CA GLY A 343 20.62 -14.71 -0.44
C GLY A 343 19.11 -14.51 -0.57
N GLY A 344 18.41 -15.59 -0.83
CA GLY A 344 16.95 -15.62 -0.89
C GLY A 344 16.37 -16.78 -0.10
N GLU A 345 15.06 -16.80 0.00
CA GLU A 345 14.30 -17.87 0.64
C GLU A 345 13.19 -18.38 -0.26
N PHE A 346 13.03 -19.69 -0.39
CA PHE A 346 11.78 -20.27 -0.88
C PHE A 346 10.87 -20.50 0.33
N MET A 347 9.81 -19.71 0.42
CA MET A 347 8.90 -19.69 1.57
C MET A 347 7.59 -20.39 1.24
N ILE A 348 7.04 -21.13 2.20
CA ILE A 348 5.71 -21.74 2.15
C ILE A 348 4.96 -21.31 3.41
N ASN A 349 3.76 -20.79 3.22
CA ASN A 349 2.87 -20.34 4.29
C ASN A 349 1.59 -21.16 4.26
N ILE A 350 1.20 -21.77 5.40
CA ILE A 350 -0.02 -22.55 5.51
C ILE A 350 -0.78 -22.09 6.76
N PHE A 351 -1.93 -21.43 6.55
CA PHE A 351 -2.83 -21.01 7.65
C PHE A 351 -3.93 -22.06 7.80
N TYR A 352 -3.87 -22.85 8.87
CA TYR A 352 -4.71 -24.02 9.00
C TYR A 352 -5.64 -23.99 10.21
N ASN A 353 -6.76 -24.71 10.09
CA ASN A 353 -7.78 -24.76 11.12
C ASN A 353 -7.27 -25.50 12.36
N PRO A 354 -7.46 -24.94 13.58
CA PRO A 354 -6.98 -25.53 14.84
C PRO A 354 -7.48 -26.96 15.15
N LYS A 355 -8.49 -27.42 14.43
CA LYS A 355 -8.95 -28.82 14.53
C LYS A 355 -7.96 -29.86 14.01
N TYR A 356 -6.99 -29.41 13.19
CA TYR A 356 -5.89 -30.25 12.69
C TYR A 356 -4.65 -30.04 13.55
N THR A 357 -3.92 -31.11 13.80
CA THR A 357 -2.64 -31.04 14.50
C THR A 357 -1.54 -30.55 13.57
N GLN A 358 -0.53 -29.90 14.13
CA GLN A 358 0.68 -29.49 13.42
C GLN A 358 1.29 -30.66 12.62
N LYS A 359 1.35 -31.86 13.24
CA LYS A 359 1.88 -33.04 12.57
C LYS A 359 1.10 -33.44 11.32
N GLU A 360 -0.22 -33.38 11.34
CA GLU A 360 -1.05 -33.71 10.17
C GLU A 360 -0.80 -32.73 9.02
N ILE A 361 -0.62 -31.46 9.31
CA ILE A 361 -0.34 -30.42 8.32
C ILE A 361 1.08 -30.58 7.77
N GLU A 362 2.06 -30.80 8.61
CA GLU A 362 3.44 -31.06 8.20
C GLU A 362 3.56 -32.33 7.36
N ASP A 363 2.93 -33.43 7.77
CA ASP A 363 2.91 -34.70 7.01
C ASP A 363 2.28 -34.49 5.62
N LEU A 364 1.21 -33.66 5.52
CA LEU A 364 0.58 -33.31 4.24
C LEU A 364 1.49 -32.45 3.39
N LEU A 365 2.21 -31.49 3.98
CA LEU A 365 3.18 -30.65 3.25
C LEU A 365 4.31 -31.52 2.68
N ARG A 366 4.88 -32.38 3.50
CA ARG A 366 5.94 -33.32 3.07
C ARG A 366 5.43 -34.23 1.94
N LYS A 367 4.22 -34.72 2.07
CA LYS A 367 3.58 -35.51 1.00
C LYS A 367 3.42 -34.68 -0.27
N THR A 368 2.94 -33.45 -0.18
CA THR A 368 2.75 -32.53 -1.33
C THR A 368 4.08 -32.25 -2.04
N ILE A 369 5.15 -32.01 -1.29
CA ILE A 369 6.51 -31.80 -1.84
C ILE A 369 7.03 -33.07 -2.52
N ASN A 370 6.85 -34.24 -1.89
CA ASN A 370 7.35 -35.51 -2.43
C ASN A 370 6.59 -35.97 -3.69
N GLU A 371 5.27 -35.69 -3.76
CA GLU A 371 4.41 -36.07 -4.90
C GLU A 371 4.48 -35.05 -6.04
N PHE A 372 5.00 -33.85 -5.79
CA PHE A 372 5.19 -32.85 -6.86
C PHE A 372 6.25 -33.31 -7.84
N ASP A 373 5.82 -33.48 -9.09
CA ASP A 373 6.66 -33.90 -10.21
C ASP A 373 6.79 -32.73 -11.21
N PRO A 374 7.86 -31.94 -11.17
CA PRO A 374 8.05 -30.81 -12.08
C PRO A 374 8.06 -31.18 -13.56
N THR A 375 8.35 -32.45 -13.92
CA THR A 375 8.32 -32.92 -15.31
C THR A 375 6.92 -32.96 -15.90
N LYS A 376 5.88 -32.94 -15.05
CA LYS A 376 4.47 -32.89 -15.45
C LYS A 376 3.91 -31.48 -15.61
N ILE A 377 4.71 -30.44 -15.35
CA ILE A 377 4.32 -29.05 -15.61
C ILE A 377 3.96 -28.94 -17.11
N THR A 378 2.76 -28.47 -17.39
CA THR A 378 2.30 -28.29 -18.76
C THR A 378 2.91 -27.04 -19.41
N ASP A 379 2.93 -26.99 -20.74
CA ASP A 379 3.37 -25.77 -21.46
C ASP A 379 2.49 -24.59 -21.12
N ASP A 380 1.21 -24.83 -20.90
CA ASP A 380 0.24 -23.81 -20.51
C ASP A 380 0.52 -23.21 -19.12
N GLN A 381 0.90 -24.04 -18.13
CA GLN A 381 1.28 -23.55 -16.80
C GLN A 381 2.55 -22.71 -16.85
N LEU A 382 3.55 -23.16 -17.62
CA LEU A 382 4.79 -22.37 -17.79
C LEU A 382 4.51 -21.08 -18.56
N LEU A 383 3.68 -21.11 -19.60
CA LEU A 383 3.28 -19.91 -20.35
C LEU A 383 2.55 -18.93 -19.44
N ALA A 384 1.60 -19.40 -18.62
CA ALA A 384 0.85 -18.57 -17.68
C ALA A 384 1.80 -17.85 -16.69
N ALA A 385 2.74 -18.58 -16.08
CA ALA A 385 3.74 -17.99 -15.17
C ALA A 385 4.58 -16.89 -15.86
N LYS A 386 5.04 -17.15 -17.08
CA LYS A 386 5.79 -16.18 -17.89
C LYS A 386 4.96 -14.94 -18.24
N THR A 387 3.69 -15.13 -18.64
CA THR A 387 2.79 -14.04 -19.03
C THR A 387 2.43 -13.18 -17.83
N ASN A 388 2.19 -13.78 -16.65
CA ASN A 388 1.94 -13.04 -15.41
C ASN A 388 3.15 -12.19 -15.03
N MET A 389 4.37 -12.72 -15.15
CA MET A 389 5.59 -11.94 -14.90
C MET A 389 5.70 -10.75 -15.87
N GLU A 390 5.50 -10.98 -17.18
CA GLU A 390 5.51 -9.91 -18.19
C GLU A 390 4.45 -8.84 -17.87
N ALA A 391 3.21 -9.24 -17.55
CA ALA A 391 2.15 -8.32 -17.19
C ALA A 391 2.47 -7.49 -15.93
N ASN A 392 3.10 -8.10 -14.92
CA ASN A 392 3.52 -7.39 -13.70
C ASN A 392 4.60 -6.35 -14.00
N LEU A 393 5.59 -6.68 -14.83
CA LEU A 393 6.63 -5.75 -15.26
C LEU A 393 6.05 -4.57 -16.06
N VAL A 394 5.04 -4.82 -16.90
CA VAL A 394 4.31 -3.77 -17.63
C VAL A 394 3.61 -2.81 -16.65
N ARG A 395 2.92 -3.33 -15.64
CA ARG A 395 2.19 -2.51 -14.66
C ARG A 395 3.10 -1.63 -13.79
N ILE A 396 4.30 -2.12 -13.43
CA ILE A 396 5.30 -1.31 -12.68
C ILE A 396 5.69 -0.05 -13.46
N MET A 397 5.67 -0.09 -14.79
CA MET A 397 6.04 1.05 -15.65
C MET A 397 4.93 2.08 -15.83
N GLU A 398 3.76 1.88 -15.23
CA GLU A 398 2.65 2.82 -15.33
C GLU A 398 2.92 4.15 -14.61
N SER A 399 3.81 4.17 -13.62
CA SER A 399 4.12 5.37 -12.83
C SER A 399 5.59 5.77 -12.91
N VAL A 400 5.86 7.07 -12.79
CA VAL A 400 7.25 7.59 -12.70
C VAL A 400 7.98 7.02 -11.48
N GLN A 401 7.29 6.83 -10.36
CA GLN A 401 7.83 6.16 -9.18
C GLN A 401 8.23 4.71 -9.48
N GLY A 402 7.36 3.95 -10.14
CA GLY A 402 7.64 2.56 -10.52
C GLY A 402 8.87 2.45 -11.43
N LYS A 403 8.97 3.33 -12.45
CA LYS A 403 10.12 3.44 -13.34
C LYS A 403 11.41 3.79 -12.59
N ALA A 404 11.35 4.79 -11.69
CA ALA A 404 12.49 5.23 -10.88
C ALA A 404 13.00 4.11 -9.97
N SER A 405 12.11 3.48 -9.21
CA SER A 405 12.48 2.39 -8.30
C SER A 405 13.06 1.18 -9.05
N GLN A 406 12.58 0.90 -10.27
CA GLN A 406 13.14 -0.15 -11.10
C GLN A 406 14.57 0.17 -11.56
N LEU A 407 14.82 1.41 -11.99
CA LEU A 407 16.17 1.89 -12.37
C LEU A 407 17.13 1.86 -11.16
N THR A 408 16.64 2.23 -9.98
CA THR A 408 17.38 2.12 -8.72
C THR A 408 17.78 0.69 -8.43
N ASN A 409 16.84 -0.26 -8.46
CA ASN A 409 17.07 -1.67 -8.17
C ASN A 409 18.10 -2.28 -9.13
N TRP A 410 17.96 -2.04 -10.43
CA TRP A 410 18.95 -2.50 -11.41
C TRP A 410 20.34 -1.94 -11.15
N THR A 411 20.43 -0.63 -10.84
CA THR A 411 21.72 0.01 -10.58
C THR A 411 22.36 -0.44 -9.27
N MET A 412 21.55 -0.64 -8.22
CA MET A 412 22.03 -1.11 -6.92
C MET A 412 22.67 -2.51 -7.04
N LEU A 413 22.03 -3.42 -7.75
CA LEU A 413 22.41 -4.82 -7.81
C LEU A 413 23.41 -5.14 -8.93
N MET A 414 23.26 -4.49 -10.10
CA MET A 414 24.11 -4.70 -11.27
C MET A 414 25.27 -3.70 -11.34
N GLY A 415 25.23 -2.59 -10.59
CA GLY A 415 26.25 -1.54 -10.61
C GLY A 415 26.27 -0.84 -11.97
N ASN A 416 27.48 -0.75 -12.57
CA ASN A 416 27.68 -0.09 -13.86
C ASN A 416 27.44 -1.02 -15.08
N LYS A 417 26.98 -2.26 -14.86
CA LYS A 417 26.62 -3.14 -15.97
C LYS A 417 25.32 -2.63 -16.60
N SER A 418 25.25 -2.64 -17.93
CA SER A 418 24.01 -2.34 -18.65
C SER A 418 22.96 -3.39 -18.31
N TYR A 419 21.81 -2.92 -17.85
CA TYR A 419 20.67 -3.77 -17.54
C TYR A 419 19.37 -2.97 -17.66
N ASN A 420 18.39 -3.55 -18.34
CA ASN A 420 17.13 -2.88 -18.64
C ASN A 420 15.95 -3.88 -18.65
N LEU A 421 14.75 -3.38 -18.91
CA LEU A 421 13.53 -4.20 -18.92
C LEU A 421 13.60 -5.39 -19.88
N LYS A 422 14.19 -5.23 -21.04
CA LYS A 422 14.35 -6.31 -22.02
C LYS A 422 15.16 -7.47 -21.43
N ASN A 423 16.28 -7.16 -20.76
CA ASN A 423 17.09 -8.18 -20.11
C ASN A 423 16.29 -8.92 -19.04
N GLU A 424 15.47 -8.19 -18.26
CA GLU A 424 14.60 -8.78 -17.25
C GLU A 424 13.58 -9.74 -17.87
N VAL A 425 12.84 -9.28 -18.88
CA VAL A 425 11.84 -10.09 -19.58
C VAL A 425 12.48 -11.32 -20.25
N GLU A 426 13.64 -11.16 -20.91
CA GLU A 426 14.33 -12.26 -21.57
C GLU A 426 14.81 -13.32 -20.56
N ARG A 427 15.24 -12.92 -19.39
CA ARG A 427 15.67 -13.80 -18.30
C ARG A 427 14.57 -14.76 -17.87
N TYR A 428 13.34 -14.25 -17.71
CA TYR A 428 12.18 -15.07 -17.36
C TYR A 428 11.65 -15.87 -18.54
N LYS A 429 11.63 -15.30 -19.75
CA LYS A 429 11.23 -16.04 -20.96
C LYS A 429 12.13 -17.24 -21.28
N ALA A 430 13.40 -17.18 -20.89
CA ALA A 430 14.36 -18.27 -21.11
C ALA A 430 14.16 -19.49 -20.20
N VAL A 431 13.41 -19.38 -19.09
CA VAL A 431 13.21 -20.49 -18.15
C VAL A 431 12.51 -21.67 -18.83
N THR A 432 13.03 -22.86 -18.59
CA THR A 432 12.46 -24.13 -19.10
C THR A 432 11.87 -24.98 -17.96
N LYS A 433 11.12 -26.02 -18.31
CA LYS A 433 10.62 -27.00 -17.32
C LYS A 433 11.76 -27.74 -16.63
N GLU A 434 12.83 -28.01 -17.38
CA GLU A 434 14.05 -28.64 -16.87
C GLU A 434 14.77 -27.74 -15.85
N ASP A 435 14.74 -26.42 -16.05
CA ASP A 435 15.27 -25.46 -15.06
C ASP A 435 14.44 -25.49 -13.76
N ILE A 436 13.11 -25.53 -13.86
CA ILE A 436 12.23 -25.62 -12.69
C ILE A 436 12.48 -26.95 -11.96
N ALA A 437 12.59 -28.08 -12.69
CA ALA A 437 12.87 -29.37 -12.09
C ALA A 437 14.25 -29.37 -11.38
N ARG A 438 15.24 -28.81 -12.02
CA ARG A 438 16.61 -28.69 -11.48
C ARG A 438 16.65 -27.85 -10.19
N VAL A 439 15.97 -26.71 -10.14
CA VAL A 439 15.96 -25.88 -8.93
C VAL A 439 15.13 -26.50 -7.81
N PHE A 440 14.01 -27.16 -8.14
CA PHE A 440 13.23 -27.90 -7.16
C PHE A 440 14.06 -28.99 -6.46
N ASP A 441 14.75 -29.83 -7.22
CA ASP A 441 15.62 -30.89 -6.66
C ASP A 441 16.80 -30.30 -5.87
N LYS A 442 17.34 -29.17 -6.34
CA LYS A 442 18.53 -28.56 -5.74
C LYS A 442 18.26 -27.84 -4.43
N TYR A 443 17.10 -27.17 -4.30
CA TYR A 443 16.85 -26.26 -3.19
C TYR A 443 15.72 -26.67 -2.25
N ILE A 444 14.79 -27.51 -2.70
CA ILE A 444 13.56 -27.85 -1.96
C ILE A 444 13.51 -29.34 -1.61
N LYS A 445 13.50 -30.20 -2.63
CA LYS A 445 13.34 -31.65 -2.45
C LYS A 445 14.50 -32.23 -1.66
N SER A 446 14.19 -32.93 -0.59
CA SER A 446 15.17 -33.57 0.30
C SER A 446 16.19 -32.58 0.89
N ARG A 447 15.79 -31.30 1.07
CA ARG A 447 16.57 -30.28 1.75
C ARG A 447 16.00 -29.98 3.13
N ASN A 448 16.88 -29.54 4.02
CA ASN A 448 16.47 -29.09 5.35
C ASN A 448 15.80 -27.72 5.25
N ALA A 449 14.71 -27.54 5.98
CA ALA A 449 13.97 -26.29 6.09
C ALA A 449 13.90 -25.79 7.53
N ALA A 450 13.68 -24.49 7.68
CA ALA A 450 13.29 -23.88 8.94
C ALA A 450 11.75 -23.82 9.02
N PHE A 451 11.20 -24.30 10.14
CA PHE A 451 9.76 -24.28 10.43
C PHE A 451 9.49 -23.34 11.59
N VAL A 452 8.62 -22.39 11.41
CA VAL A 452 8.06 -21.56 12.47
C VAL A 452 6.55 -21.88 12.57
N HIS A 453 6.18 -22.49 13.69
CA HIS A 453 4.82 -22.88 13.98
C HIS A 453 4.16 -21.83 14.85
N VAL A 454 3.25 -21.04 14.29
CA VAL A 454 2.46 -20.08 15.05
C VAL A 454 1.21 -20.76 15.55
N VAL A 455 1.02 -20.78 16.87
CA VAL A 455 -0.12 -21.41 17.53
C VAL A 455 -0.91 -20.39 18.34
N GLN A 456 -2.19 -20.69 18.57
CA GLN A 456 -3.04 -19.83 19.39
C GLN A 456 -2.48 -19.75 20.81
N ARG A 457 -2.31 -18.51 21.32
CA ARG A 457 -1.87 -18.27 22.69
C ARG A 457 -2.96 -18.67 23.68
N ALA A 458 -2.60 -19.46 24.68
CA ALA A 458 -3.51 -19.77 25.79
C ALA A 458 -3.82 -18.51 26.60
N PRO A 459 -5.09 -18.27 27.00
CA PRO A 459 -5.48 -17.05 27.71
C PRO A 459 -4.72 -16.77 29.03
N GLU A 460 -4.21 -17.82 29.66
CA GLU A 460 -3.48 -17.75 30.93
C GLU A 460 -2.02 -17.28 30.76
N LEU A 461 -1.49 -17.34 29.54
CA LEU A 461 -0.14 -16.87 29.23
C LEU A 461 -0.15 -15.34 29.08
N LYS A 462 0.06 -14.63 30.19
CA LYS A 462 0.02 -13.16 30.26
C LYS A 462 1.13 -12.49 29.45
N ASP A 463 2.23 -13.16 29.19
CA ASP A 463 3.32 -12.64 28.39
C ASP A 463 4.14 -13.79 27.79
N SER A 464 4.29 -13.81 26.48
CA SER A 464 5.31 -14.57 25.85
C SER A 464 6.29 -13.57 25.22
N SER A 465 7.18 -13.05 26.02
CA SER A 465 8.34 -12.34 25.56
C SER A 465 9.27 -13.31 24.79
N PHE A 466 8.76 -13.78 23.64
CA PHE A 466 9.57 -14.61 22.74
C PHE A 466 10.56 -13.76 21.92
N SER A 467 10.52 -12.46 22.02
CA SER A 467 11.55 -11.62 21.44
C SER A 467 12.82 -11.64 22.29
N ALA A 468 13.30 -12.80 22.61
CA ALA A 468 14.63 -12.92 23.17
C ALA A 468 15.61 -12.54 22.07
N ASN A 469 16.13 -11.31 22.13
CA ASN A 469 17.30 -10.93 21.36
C ASN A 469 18.39 -12.01 21.56
N PRO A 470 18.75 -12.80 20.54
CA PRO A 470 19.75 -13.84 20.70
C PRO A 470 21.17 -13.26 20.83
N TYR A 471 21.29 -11.92 20.74
CA TYR A 471 22.54 -11.18 20.73
C TYR A 471 22.67 -10.13 21.84
N PRO A 472 22.06 -10.25 23.02
CA PRO A 472 22.03 -9.16 24.00
C PRO A 472 23.44 -8.83 24.46
N GLY A 473 23.88 -7.58 24.23
CA GLY A 473 25.19 -7.08 24.65
C GLY A 473 26.40 -7.67 23.94
N ILE A 474 26.21 -8.36 22.81
CA ILE A 474 27.32 -8.80 21.96
C ILE A 474 27.95 -7.58 21.28
N VAL A 475 29.27 -7.46 21.32
CA VAL A 475 30.04 -6.46 20.58
C VAL A 475 30.78 -7.16 19.45
N ASP A 476 30.56 -6.69 18.23
CA ASP A 476 31.30 -7.12 17.03
C ASP A 476 32.53 -6.24 16.83
N ASP A 477 33.66 -6.63 17.44
CA ASP A 477 34.93 -5.89 17.33
C ASP A 477 35.40 -5.66 15.88
N ALA A 478 35.03 -6.52 14.95
CA ALA A 478 35.41 -6.38 13.55
C ALA A 478 34.64 -5.25 12.90
N LYS A 479 33.34 -5.13 13.20
CA LYS A 479 32.45 -4.06 12.74
C LYS A 479 32.79 -2.72 13.41
N GLU A 480 33.07 -2.71 14.71
CA GLU A 480 33.45 -1.48 15.43
C GLU A 480 34.70 -0.82 14.82
N LYS A 481 35.64 -1.57 14.27
CA LYS A 481 36.81 -1.03 13.55
C LYS A 481 36.48 -0.23 12.30
N GLU A 482 35.32 -0.46 11.68
CA GLU A 482 34.86 0.31 10.53
C GLU A 482 34.59 1.78 10.88
N TYR A 483 34.27 2.06 12.14
CA TYR A 483 33.91 3.38 12.65
C TYR A 483 35.08 4.16 13.21
N VAL A 484 36.25 3.53 13.34
CA VAL A 484 37.46 4.20 13.88
C VAL A 484 37.97 5.30 12.92
N GLY A 485 38.23 6.48 13.48
CA GLY A 485 38.80 7.61 12.75
C GLY A 485 37.84 8.36 11.81
N LEU A 486 36.52 8.09 11.94
CA LEU A 486 35.51 8.91 11.26
C LEU A 486 35.47 10.30 11.86
N LYS A 487 35.39 11.33 10.99
CA LYS A 487 35.27 12.72 11.42
C LYS A 487 34.24 13.40 10.53
N TYR A 488 33.35 14.14 11.16
CA TYR A 488 32.48 15.05 10.44
C TYR A 488 33.29 16.27 9.96
N GLU A 489 33.25 16.51 8.66
CA GLU A 489 33.79 17.70 8.03
C GLU A 489 32.62 18.50 7.45
N PRO A 490 32.33 19.71 7.95
CA PRO A 490 31.26 20.53 7.43
C PRO A 490 31.39 20.79 5.93
N VAL A 491 30.29 20.73 5.23
CA VAL A 491 30.21 21.10 3.82
C VAL A 491 30.29 22.62 3.70
N VAL A 492 31.05 23.09 2.72
CA VAL A 492 31.18 24.51 2.42
C VAL A 492 30.59 24.76 1.04
N ASP A 493 29.50 25.49 1.01
CA ASP A 493 28.82 25.92 -0.22
C ASP A 493 29.43 27.23 -0.75
N ASN A 494 29.28 27.47 -2.04
CA ASN A 494 29.57 28.74 -2.71
C ASN A 494 28.30 29.60 -2.91
N PHE A 495 27.20 29.23 -2.31
CA PHE A 495 25.90 29.91 -2.30
C PHE A 495 25.27 29.85 -0.92
N ASP A 496 24.25 30.65 -0.66
CA ASP A 496 23.48 30.63 0.58
C ASP A 496 22.41 29.55 0.56
N ARG A 497 22.71 28.34 1.09
CA ARG A 497 21.80 27.22 1.17
C ARG A 497 20.62 27.42 2.14
N SER A 498 20.73 28.38 3.06
CA SER A 498 19.63 28.69 3.99
C SER A 498 18.41 29.32 3.28
N GLN A 499 18.63 29.83 2.05
CA GLN A 499 17.54 30.32 1.22
C GLN A 499 16.84 29.15 0.54
N ARG A 500 15.67 28.81 1.08
CA ARG A 500 14.80 27.78 0.52
C ARG A 500 14.36 28.18 -0.90
N PRO A 501 14.34 27.25 -1.88
CA PRO A 501 13.75 27.49 -3.19
C PRO A 501 12.30 28.00 -3.08
N ALA A 502 11.96 28.99 -3.89
CA ALA A 502 10.63 29.57 -3.88
C ALA A 502 9.60 28.56 -4.40
N ILE A 503 8.40 28.56 -3.82
CA ILE A 503 7.28 27.79 -4.35
C ILE A 503 6.87 28.43 -5.69
N ALA A 504 7.03 27.70 -6.77
CA ALA A 504 6.63 28.16 -8.09
C ALA A 504 5.09 28.15 -8.25
N ALA A 505 4.57 28.85 -9.25
CA ALA A 505 3.14 28.81 -9.58
C ALA A 505 2.72 27.37 -9.92
N ALA A 506 1.51 26.98 -9.49
CA ALA A 506 1.00 25.63 -9.76
C ALA A 506 0.98 25.31 -11.27
N VAL A 507 1.45 24.12 -11.62
CA VAL A 507 1.33 23.60 -12.99
C VAL A 507 -0.08 23.09 -13.20
N PRO A 508 -0.68 23.27 -14.39
CA PRO A 508 -1.97 22.68 -14.69
C PRO A 508 -1.90 21.15 -14.65
N ALA A 509 -2.80 20.52 -13.91
CA ALA A 509 -2.94 19.08 -13.91
C ALA A 509 -3.36 18.57 -15.31
N ASN A 510 -2.86 17.40 -15.70
CA ASN A 510 -3.26 16.71 -16.92
C ASN A 510 -4.57 15.95 -16.72
N ILE A 511 -5.68 16.72 -16.60
CA ILE A 511 -7.01 16.14 -16.34
C ILE A 511 -7.41 15.26 -17.53
N PRO A 512 -7.76 13.98 -17.30
CA PRO A 512 -8.09 13.06 -18.37
C PRO A 512 -9.28 13.56 -19.22
N GLN A 513 -9.06 13.67 -20.54
CA GLN A 513 -10.15 13.86 -21.47
C GLN A 513 -10.92 12.55 -21.60
N TYR A 514 -12.24 12.61 -21.46
CA TYR A 514 -13.05 11.40 -21.42
C TYR A 514 -14.28 11.49 -22.32
N TYR A 515 -14.77 10.35 -22.74
CA TYR A 515 -16.01 10.22 -23.49
C TYR A 515 -17.12 9.63 -22.59
N LYS A 516 -18.36 9.95 -22.95
CA LYS A 516 -19.56 9.33 -22.37
C LYS A 516 -20.27 8.52 -23.46
N ALA A 517 -20.83 7.38 -23.06
CA ALA A 517 -21.69 6.55 -23.88
C ALA A 517 -22.74 5.86 -23.00
N SER A 518 -23.77 5.30 -23.61
CA SER A 518 -24.76 4.48 -22.92
C SER A 518 -25.23 3.33 -23.81
N LEU A 519 -25.56 2.20 -23.22
CA LEU A 519 -26.19 1.08 -23.89
C LEU A 519 -27.72 1.19 -23.77
N PRO A 520 -28.48 0.58 -24.71
CA PRO A 520 -29.98 0.67 -24.72
C PRO A 520 -30.63 0.15 -23.44
N ASN A 521 -29.97 -0.74 -22.69
CA ASN A 521 -30.46 -1.28 -21.43
C ASN A 521 -30.09 -0.46 -20.20
N GLY A 522 -29.59 0.77 -20.38
CA GLY A 522 -29.34 1.73 -19.29
C GLY A 522 -27.92 1.73 -18.71
N ILE A 523 -27.01 0.84 -19.15
CA ILE A 523 -25.60 0.89 -18.74
C ILE A 523 -24.98 2.20 -19.21
N LYS A 524 -24.33 2.91 -18.30
CA LYS A 524 -23.55 4.10 -18.60
C LYS A 524 -22.09 3.75 -18.72
N ILE A 525 -21.38 4.34 -19.68
CA ILE A 525 -19.97 4.11 -19.94
C ILE A 525 -19.22 5.43 -19.98
N LEU A 526 -18.16 5.55 -19.19
CA LEU A 526 -17.20 6.63 -19.26
C LEU A 526 -15.84 6.02 -19.61
N GLY A 527 -15.05 6.65 -20.47
CA GLY A 527 -13.74 6.13 -20.76
C GLY A 527 -12.74 7.20 -21.18
N THR A 528 -11.48 6.92 -20.91
CA THR A 528 -10.34 7.73 -21.35
C THR A 528 -9.28 6.84 -21.96
N GLN A 529 -8.62 7.30 -23.00
CA GLN A 529 -7.49 6.60 -23.60
C GLN A 529 -6.18 7.06 -22.95
N THR A 530 -5.33 6.09 -22.59
CA THR A 530 -3.94 6.32 -22.23
C THR A 530 -3.05 5.33 -23.00
N THR A 531 -1.88 5.77 -23.43
CA THR A 531 -0.97 4.97 -24.29
C THR A 531 0.36 4.69 -23.61
N GLU A 532 0.49 5.02 -22.33
CA GLU A 532 1.74 4.90 -21.57
C GLU A 532 2.16 3.43 -21.40
N VAL A 533 1.19 2.57 -21.14
CA VAL A 533 1.38 1.12 -21.02
C VAL A 533 0.36 0.38 -21.88
N PRO A 534 0.70 -0.79 -22.44
CA PRO A 534 -0.19 -1.56 -23.29
C PRO A 534 -1.22 -2.39 -22.49
N THR A 535 -2.02 -1.69 -21.65
CA THR A 535 -3.07 -2.28 -20.80
C THR A 535 -4.43 -1.67 -21.10
N VAL A 536 -5.48 -2.39 -20.76
CA VAL A 536 -6.87 -1.91 -20.73
C VAL A 536 -7.51 -2.39 -19.45
N ASP A 537 -8.02 -1.45 -18.66
CA ASP A 537 -8.65 -1.67 -17.38
C ASP A 537 -10.13 -1.24 -17.41
N LEU A 538 -11.01 -2.08 -16.88
CA LEU A 538 -12.43 -1.75 -16.72
C LEU A 538 -12.83 -1.89 -15.26
N VAL A 539 -13.61 -0.93 -14.77
CA VAL A 539 -14.29 -1.02 -13.47
C VAL A 539 -15.79 -0.97 -13.72
N ILE A 540 -16.46 -2.09 -13.48
CA ILE A 540 -17.92 -2.21 -13.58
C ILE A 540 -18.47 -2.04 -12.17
N THR A 541 -19.24 -0.96 -11.94
CA THR A 541 -19.83 -0.62 -10.66
C THR A 541 -21.33 -0.86 -10.72
N ILE A 542 -21.85 -1.77 -9.90
CA ILE A 542 -23.29 -2.06 -9.75
C ILE A 542 -23.73 -1.49 -8.40
N LYS A 543 -24.65 -0.53 -8.41
CA LYS A 543 -25.19 0.09 -7.18
C LYS A 543 -25.96 -0.92 -6.34
N GLY A 544 -25.78 -0.89 -5.02
CA GLY A 544 -26.47 -1.78 -4.07
C GLY A 544 -25.56 -2.23 -2.96
N GLY A 545 -24.87 -3.37 -3.12
CA GLY A 545 -23.97 -3.87 -2.10
C GLY A 545 -24.65 -4.21 -0.78
N HIS A 546 -23.93 -4.02 0.33
CA HIS A 546 -24.38 -4.34 1.69
C HIS A 546 -25.68 -3.61 2.10
N GLN A 547 -25.92 -2.38 1.62
CA GLN A 547 -27.15 -1.65 1.98
C GLN A 547 -28.42 -2.43 1.64
N LEU A 548 -28.40 -3.33 0.64
CA LEU A 548 -29.54 -4.18 0.29
C LEU A 548 -29.91 -5.19 1.39
N ALA A 549 -28.99 -5.48 2.31
CA ALA A 549 -29.29 -6.31 3.48
C ALA A 549 -30.27 -5.64 4.47
N ALA A 550 -30.56 -4.34 4.32
CA ALA A 550 -31.62 -3.69 5.07
C ALA A 550 -33.01 -4.31 4.84
N PHE A 551 -33.22 -4.96 3.69
CA PHE A 551 -34.45 -5.71 3.37
C PHE A 551 -34.49 -7.09 4.03
N ASN A 552 -33.34 -7.62 4.49
CA ASN A 552 -33.28 -8.88 5.25
C ASN A 552 -32.00 -8.89 6.13
N PRO A 553 -32.03 -8.22 7.29
CA PRO A 553 -30.83 -8.09 8.15
C PRO A 553 -30.31 -9.41 8.74
N LYS A 554 -31.12 -10.48 8.73
CA LYS A 554 -30.69 -11.81 9.17
C LYS A 554 -29.62 -12.40 8.25
N LYS A 555 -29.49 -11.85 7.02
CA LYS A 555 -28.57 -12.30 5.98
C LYS A 555 -27.49 -11.23 5.65
N VAL A 556 -27.08 -10.47 6.64
CA VAL A 556 -25.89 -9.58 6.51
C VAL A 556 -24.69 -10.42 6.07
N GLY A 557 -23.98 -9.95 5.04
CA GLY A 557 -22.92 -10.70 4.35
C GLY A 557 -23.33 -11.27 2.99
N LEU A 558 -24.64 -11.34 2.68
CA LEU A 558 -25.13 -11.96 1.44
C LEU A 558 -24.58 -11.28 0.17
N ALA A 559 -24.53 -9.94 0.12
CA ALA A 559 -23.99 -9.24 -1.05
C ALA A 559 -22.53 -9.60 -1.30
N ARG A 560 -21.72 -9.66 -0.23
CA ARG A 560 -20.32 -10.04 -0.30
C ARG A 560 -20.15 -11.49 -0.72
N LEU A 561 -20.87 -12.40 -0.08
CA LEU A 561 -20.80 -13.84 -0.40
C LEU A 561 -21.25 -14.12 -1.85
N THR A 562 -22.23 -13.35 -2.38
CA THR A 562 -22.63 -13.46 -3.78
C THR A 562 -21.51 -13.02 -4.72
N ALA A 563 -20.82 -11.94 -4.41
CA ALA A 563 -19.68 -11.46 -5.20
C ALA A 563 -18.51 -12.48 -5.16
N GLU A 564 -18.20 -13.03 -3.99
CA GLU A 564 -17.18 -14.08 -3.83
C GLU A 564 -17.53 -15.32 -4.63
N MET A 565 -18.79 -15.75 -4.62
CA MET A 565 -19.24 -16.90 -5.41
C MET A 565 -19.16 -16.67 -6.93
N MET A 566 -19.15 -15.43 -7.42
CA MET A 566 -18.94 -15.15 -8.85
C MET A 566 -17.50 -15.39 -9.27
N ASN A 567 -16.54 -15.41 -8.35
CA ASN A 567 -15.14 -15.75 -8.64
C ASN A 567 -14.92 -17.27 -8.73
N GLU A 568 -15.91 -18.08 -8.38
CA GLU A 568 -15.81 -19.55 -8.33
C GLU A 568 -16.14 -20.23 -9.67
N GLY A 569 -15.92 -19.51 -10.77
CA GLY A 569 -16.12 -20.01 -12.11
C GLY A 569 -17.51 -19.76 -12.69
N THR A 570 -17.72 -20.30 -13.87
CA THR A 570 -18.93 -20.12 -14.68
C THR A 570 -19.61 -21.45 -14.98
N LYS A 571 -20.78 -21.41 -15.61
CA LYS A 571 -21.44 -22.65 -16.10
C LYS A 571 -20.60 -23.41 -17.12
N ASN A 572 -19.69 -22.71 -17.80
CA ASN A 572 -18.84 -23.26 -18.86
C ASN A 572 -17.43 -23.62 -18.37
N ARG A 573 -17.01 -23.11 -17.19
CA ARG A 573 -15.65 -23.24 -16.66
C ARG A 573 -15.67 -23.43 -15.15
N THR A 574 -14.85 -24.34 -14.65
CA THR A 574 -14.55 -24.35 -13.21
C THR A 574 -13.70 -23.12 -12.84
N ALA A 575 -13.58 -22.84 -11.54
CA ALA A 575 -12.70 -21.76 -11.06
C ALA A 575 -11.27 -21.94 -11.58
N GLU A 576 -10.75 -23.17 -11.53
CA GLU A 576 -9.41 -23.51 -12.01
C GLU A 576 -9.22 -23.28 -13.51
N GLN A 577 -10.25 -23.62 -14.33
CA GLN A 577 -10.20 -23.40 -15.76
C GLN A 577 -10.26 -21.91 -16.11
N LEU A 578 -11.12 -21.16 -15.42
CA LEU A 578 -11.22 -19.70 -15.61
C LEU A 578 -9.90 -19.02 -15.27
N GLU A 579 -9.33 -19.33 -14.11
CA GLU A 579 -8.04 -18.80 -13.66
C GLU A 579 -6.90 -19.14 -14.63
N ALA A 580 -6.84 -20.40 -15.08
CA ALA A 580 -5.82 -20.81 -16.05
C ALA A 580 -5.94 -20.05 -17.39
N GLU A 581 -7.16 -19.77 -17.87
CA GLU A 581 -7.36 -18.97 -19.09
C GLU A 581 -6.98 -17.50 -18.86
N LEU A 582 -7.33 -16.89 -17.73
CA LEU A 582 -6.96 -15.53 -17.38
C LEU A 582 -5.44 -15.37 -17.25
N ASN A 583 -4.77 -16.29 -16.56
CA ASN A 583 -3.33 -16.27 -16.35
C ASN A 583 -2.56 -16.37 -17.68
N LYS A 584 -3.02 -17.17 -18.65
CA LYS A 584 -2.43 -17.23 -19.99
C LYS A 584 -2.53 -15.90 -20.74
N LEU A 585 -3.56 -15.11 -20.46
CA LEU A 585 -3.77 -13.79 -21.05
C LEU A 585 -3.03 -12.67 -20.30
N GLY A 586 -2.44 -12.92 -19.14
CA GLY A 586 -1.93 -11.90 -18.23
C GLY A 586 -3.05 -10.96 -17.78
N ALA A 587 -4.26 -11.50 -17.66
CA ALA A 587 -5.47 -10.77 -17.35
C ALA A 587 -6.02 -11.19 -15.98
N SER A 588 -6.85 -10.33 -15.40
CA SER A 588 -7.59 -10.63 -14.18
C SER A 588 -9.04 -10.16 -14.27
N ILE A 589 -9.95 -10.92 -13.66
CA ILE A 589 -11.34 -10.54 -13.42
C ILE A 589 -11.63 -10.85 -11.96
N PHE A 590 -12.02 -9.83 -11.19
CA PHE A 590 -12.28 -9.98 -9.76
C PHE A 590 -13.56 -9.27 -9.37
N VAL A 591 -14.47 -9.97 -8.68
CA VAL A 591 -15.76 -9.46 -8.20
C VAL A 591 -15.73 -9.28 -6.69
N THR A 592 -16.09 -8.12 -6.21
CA THR A 592 -16.18 -7.82 -4.77
C THR A 592 -17.39 -6.94 -4.47
N SER A 593 -17.88 -6.98 -3.24
CA SER A 593 -19.01 -6.14 -2.81
C SER A 593 -18.66 -5.39 -1.52
N GLY A 594 -18.88 -4.08 -1.56
CA GLY A 594 -18.71 -3.17 -0.45
C GLY A 594 -20.04 -2.71 0.15
N ARG A 595 -20.00 -1.53 0.80
CA ARG A 595 -21.16 -0.96 1.51
C ARG A 595 -22.27 -0.54 0.56
N ASP A 596 -21.93 0.17 -0.53
CA ASP A 596 -22.90 0.85 -1.40
C ASP A 596 -22.96 0.28 -2.81
N ASN A 597 -22.06 -0.62 -3.17
CA ASN A 597 -21.94 -1.17 -4.53
C ASN A 597 -21.27 -2.54 -4.54
N THR A 598 -21.42 -3.22 -5.66
CA THR A 598 -20.59 -4.36 -6.08
C THR A 598 -19.73 -3.90 -7.25
N GLN A 599 -18.47 -4.28 -7.27
CA GLN A 599 -17.52 -3.90 -8.31
C GLN A 599 -16.90 -5.16 -8.96
N ILE A 600 -16.72 -5.07 -10.28
CA ILE A 600 -16.00 -6.05 -11.07
C ILE A 600 -14.81 -5.31 -11.69
N TYR A 601 -13.62 -5.71 -11.28
CA TYR A 601 -12.37 -5.20 -11.80
C TYR A 601 -11.88 -6.12 -12.92
N VAL A 602 -11.58 -5.56 -14.07
CA VAL A 602 -11.02 -6.28 -15.22
C VAL A 602 -9.73 -5.58 -15.60
N SER A 603 -8.63 -6.32 -15.65
CA SER A 603 -7.35 -5.81 -16.15
C SER A 603 -6.83 -6.76 -17.23
N SER A 604 -6.33 -6.23 -18.31
CA SER A 604 -5.84 -7.02 -19.45
C SER A 604 -4.70 -6.31 -20.18
N LEU A 605 -3.77 -7.08 -20.73
CA LEU A 605 -2.94 -6.54 -21.81
C LEU A 605 -3.83 -6.21 -23.02
N ASP A 606 -3.57 -5.09 -23.69
CA ASP A 606 -4.40 -4.58 -24.81
C ASP A 606 -4.55 -5.61 -25.94
N LYS A 607 -3.46 -6.34 -26.24
CA LYS A 607 -3.43 -7.45 -27.24
C LYS A 607 -4.40 -8.58 -26.91
N ASN A 608 -4.78 -8.74 -25.65
CA ASN A 608 -5.61 -9.86 -25.15
C ASN A 608 -7.03 -9.43 -24.75
N ILE A 609 -7.39 -8.17 -24.93
CA ILE A 609 -8.67 -7.61 -24.44
C ILE A 609 -9.89 -8.37 -25.00
N ASP A 610 -9.88 -8.80 -26.26
CA ASP A 610 -11.01 -9.53 -26.86
C ASP A 610 -11.26 -10.88 -26.20
N ALA A 611 -10.20 -11.61 -25.85
CA ALA A 611 -10.30 -12.87 -25.14
C ALA A 611 -10.73 -12.66 -23.69
N THR A 612 -10.20 -11.62 -23.04
CA THR A 612 -10.57 -11.25 -21.65
C THR A 612 -12.05 -10.86 -21.55
N LEU A 613 -12.58 -10.07 -22.52
CA LEU A 613 -14.00 -9.69 -22.53
C LEU A 613 -14.96 -10.88 -22.74
N LYS A 614 -14.55 -11.93 -23.46
CA LYS A 614 -15.32 -13.18 -23.57
C LYS A 614 -15.39 -13.90 -22.23
N LEU A 615 -14.31 -13.89 -21.45
CA LEU A 615 -14.33 -14.46 -20.09
C LEU A 615 -15.18 -13.59 -19.15
N LEU A 616 -15.15 -12.27 -19.28
CA LEU A 616 -16.01 -11.35 -18.56
C LEU A 616 -17.50 -11.60 -18.86
N GLU A 617 -17.87 -11.77 -20.15
CA GLU A 617 -19.24 -12.14 -20.54
C GLU A 617 -19.68 -13.40 -19.81
N ASP A 618 -18.83 -14.40 -19.74
CA ASP A 618 -19.15 -15.67 -19.09
C ASP A 618 -19.28 -15.53 -17.56
N VAL A 619 -18.36 -14.81 -16.91
CA VAL A 619 -18.43 -14.52 -15.46
C VAL A 619 -19.69 -13.74 -15.10
N LEU A 620 -20.01 -12.69 -15.89
CA LEU A 620 -21.13 -11.81 -15.59
C LEU A 620 -22.50 -12.46 -15.90
N MET A 621 -22.61 -13.23 -17.00
CA MET A 621 -23.88 -13.75 -17.47
C MET A 621 -24.16 -15.20 -17.02
N ASN A 622 -23.13 -15.96 -16.73
CA ASN A 622 -23.21 -17.39 -16.48
C ASN A 622 -22.50 -17.84 -15.20
N PRO A 623 -22.63 -17.14 -14.05
CA PRO A 623 -21.99 -17.61 -12.83
C PRO A 623 -22.46 -19.03 -12.47
N ARG A 624 -21.55 -19.85 -11.94
CA ARG A 624 -21.79 -21.27 -11.71
C ARG A 624 -22.67 -21.55 -10.49
N PHE A 625 -22.39 -20.90 -9.37
CA PHE A 625 -23.07 -21.07 -8.09
C PHE A 625 -23.24 -22.56 -7.69
N ASP A 626 -22.11 -23.27 -7.60
CA ASP A 626 -22.04 -24.70 -7.25
C ASP A 626 -22.17 -24.89 -5.74
N GLU A 627 -22.83 -25.95 -5.30
CA GLU A 627 -23.12 -26.26 -3.90
C GLU A 627 -21.84 -26.50 -3.08
N LYS A 628 -20.87 -27.22 -3.68
CA LYS A 628 -19.60 -27.56 -3.00
C LYS A 628 -18.74 -26.29 -2.81
N ASP A 629 -18.66 -25.46 -3.84
CA ASP A 629 -17.93 -24.20 -3.78
C ASP A 629 -18.61 -23.24 -2.81
N PHE A 630 -19.95 -23.16 -2.82
CA PHE A 630 -20.69 -22.34 -1.85
C PHE A 630 -20.38 -22.73 -0.41
N LYS A 631 -20.38 -24.02 -0.09
CA LYS A 631 -20.06 -24.49 1.26
C LYS A 631 -18.67 -24.07 1.68
N ARG A 632 -17.67 -24.23 0.79
CA ARG A 632 -16.29 -23.85 1.05
C ARG A 632 -16.15 -22.32 1.24
N VAL A 633 -16.69 -21.51 0.32
CA VAL A 633 -16.61 -20.04 0.37
C VAL A 633 -17.34 -19.51 1.61
N LYS A 634 -18.51 -20.07 1.95
CA LYS A 634 -19.21 -19.70 3.18
C LYS A 634 -18.40 -20.04 4.44
N ASN A 635 -17.79 -21.23 4.51
CA ASN A 635 -16.91 -21.58 5.62
C ASN A 635 -15.72 -20.63 5.71
N GLN A 636 -15.11 -20.29 4.58
CA GLN A 636 -14.01 -19.33 4.51
C GLN A 636 -14.44 -17.93 4.97
N ALA A 637 -15.65 -17.47 4.63
CA ALA A 637 -16.19 -16.21 5.14
C ALA A 637 -16.38 -16.22 6.67
N ILE A 638 -16.83 -17.35 7.24
CA ILE A 638 -16.94 -17.56 8.69
C ILE A 638 -15.54 -17.58 9.34
N ASP A 639 -14.58 -18.24 8.73
CA ASP A 639 -13.21 -18.30 9.19
C ASP A 639 -12.56 -16.88 9.18
N ASN A 640 -12.79 -16.11 8.14
CA ASN A 640 -12.36 -14.72 8.05
C ASN A 640 -12.96 -13.86 9.20
N TYR A 641 -14.25 -14.07 9.53
CA TYR A 641 -14.86 -13.39 10.67
C TYR A 641 -14.10 -13.64 11.99
N TYR A 642 -13.69 -14.89 12.26
CA TYR A 642 -12.92 -15.20 13.48
C TYR A 642 -11.51 -14.59 13.44
N THR A 643 -10.86 -14.57 12.30
CA THR A 643 -9.56 -13.90 12.12
C THR A 643 -9.67 -12.40 12.32
N GLU A 644 -10.70 -11.76 11.79
CA GLU A 644 -10.92 -10.32 11.93
C GLU A 644 -11.15 -9.90 13.40
N LYS A 645 -11.71 -10.77 14.23
CA LYS A 645 -11.87 -10.51 15.68
C LYS A 645 -10.53 -10.36 16.41
N THR A 646 -9.46 -10.93 15.91
CA THR A 646 -8.12 -10.77 16.49
C THR A 646 -7.52 -9.39 16.20
N ASN A 647 -8.02 -8.66 15.19
CA ASN A 647 -7.55 -7.33 14.81
C ASN A 647 -8.24 -6.22 15.63
N ALA A 648 -7.49 -5.59 16.55
CA ALA A 648 -8.00 -4.55 17.43
C ALA A 648 -8.45 -3.28 16.68
N ALA A 649 -7.74 -2.86 15.62
CA ALA A 649 -8.06 -1.67 14.85
C ALA A 649 -9.37 -1.83 14.06
N LEU A 650 -9.59 -3.02 13.47
CA LEU A 650 -10.84 -3.36 12.80
C LEU A 650 -12.01 -3.44 13.79
N THR A 651 -11.79 -4.08 14.95
CA THR A 651 -12.76 -4.14 16.04
C THR A 651 -13.19 -2.74 16.48
N ALA A 652 -12.25 -1.80 16.64
CA ALA A 652 -12.56 -0.40 16.99
C ALA A 652 -13.40 0.29 15.90
N SER A 653 -13.12 0.03 14.63
CA SER A 653 -13.89 0.62 13.53
C SER A 653 -15.31 0.02 13.43
N LYS A 654 -15.48 -1.28 13.64
CA LYS A 654 -16.79 -1.95 13.72
C LYS A 654 -17.62 -1.37 14.88
N ALA A 655 -17.02 -1.27 16.09
CA ALA A 655 -17.67 -0.70 17.26
C ALA A 655 -18.06 0.76 17.04
N PHE A 656 -17.18 1.57 16.46
CA PHE A 656 -17.45 2.97 16.15
C PHE A 656 -18.63 3.13 15.18
N ASN A 657 -18.63 2.38 14.07
CA ASN A 657 -19.75 2.42 13.12
C ASN A 657 -21.07 2.02 13.76
N LYS A 658 -21.07 0.99 14.60
CA LYS A 658 -22.24 0.55 15.34
C LYS A 658 -22.81 1.66 16.24
N VAL A 659 -21.95 2.34 16.99
CA VAL A 659 -22.37 3.42 17.89
C VAL A 659 -22.87 4.63 17.10
N VAL A 660 -22.15 5.03 16.03
CA VAL A 660 -22.43 6.25 15.27
C VAL A 660 -23.66 6.10 14.40
N TYR A 661 -23.78 5.01 13.62
CA TYR A 661 -24.96 4.79 12.78
C TYR A 661 -26.16 4.26 13.56
N GLY A 662 -25.96 3.61 14.70
CA GLY A 662 -26.99 2.98 15.54
C GLY A 662 -26.99 1.45 15.42
N GLU A 663 -27.39 0.78 16.49
CA GLU A 663 -27.47 -0.69 16.56
C GLU A 663 -28.49 -1.29 15.58
N ASP A 664 -29.52 -0.56 15.27
CA ASP A 664 -30.63 -0.95 14.37
C ASP A 664 -30.46 -0.49 12.92
N HIS A 665 -29.37 0.23 12.61
CA HIS A 665 -29.05 0.71 11.26
C HIS A 665 -28.12 -0.24 10.52
N ILE A 666 -28.38 -0.47 9.22
CA ILE A 666 -27.58 -1.42 8.42
C ILE A 666 -26.09 -1.07 8.35
N PHE A 667 -25.72 0.23 8.36
CA PHE A 667 -24.31 0.65 8.38
C PHE A 667 -23.63 0.51 9.75
N GLY A 668 -24.39 0.22 10.81
CA GLY A 668 -23.88 -0.23 12.10
C GLY A 668 -23.51 -1.71 12.11
N ALA A 669 -23.99 -2.49 11.15
CA ALA A 669 -23.60 -3.88 10.95
C ALA A 669 -22.42 -3.96 9.95
N TYR A 670 -21.46 -4.81 10.24
CA TYR A 670 -20.31 -4.98 9.35
C TYR A 670 -20.70 -5.72 8.07
N PHE A 671 -20.30 -5.19 6.92
CA PHE A 671 -20.77 -5.64 5.62
C PHE A 671 -20.38 -7.08 5.24
N ALA A 672 -19.31 -7.64 5.83
CA ALA A 672 -18.92 -9.03 5.63
C ALA A 672 -19.78 -10.03 6.42
N GLY A 673 -20.60 -9.56 7.37
CA GLY A 673 -21.44 -10.39 8.21
C GLY A 673 -20.74 -10.89 9.47
N THR A 674 -21.43 -11.75 10.19
CA THR A 674 -20.94 -12.51 11.35
C THR A 674 -21.18 -13.99 11.11
N ASN A 675 -20.58 -14.87 11.92
CA ASN A 675 -20.86 -16.30 11.83
C ASN A 675 -22.38 -16.59 11.82
N LYS A 676 -23.16 -15.97 12.71
CA LYS A 676 -24.61 -16.18 12.79
C LYS A 676 -25.36 -15.73 11.54
N SER A 677 -25.02 -14.56 10.97
CA SER A 677 -25.69 -14.08 9.78
C SER A 677 -25.29 -14.87 8.53
N LEU A 678 -24.02 -15.28 8.44
CA LEU A 678 -23.51 -16.13 7.35
C LEU A 678 -24.13 -17.52 7.39
N ASP A 679 -24.31 -18.11 8.58
CA ASP A 679 -25.01 -19.41 8.73
C ASP A 679 -26.43 -19.39 8.19
N ASN A 680 -27.14 -18.26 8.27
CA ASN A 680 -28.49 -18.09 7.74
C ASN A 680 -28.56 -17.97 6.21
N ILE A 681 -27.42 -17.85 5.50
CA ILE A 681 -27.38 -17.70 4.05
C ILE A 681 -27.33 -19.08 3.40
N SER A 682 -28.22 -19.34 2.45
CA SER A 682 -28.26 -20.51 1.58
C SER A 682 -27.74 -20.19 0.18
N LEU A 683 -27.40 -21.22 -0.61
CA LEU A 683 -27.04 -21.05 -2.02
C LEU A 683 -28.19 -20.43 -2.83
N GLU A 684 -29.43 -20.76 -2.49
CA GLU A 684 -30.59 -20.17 -3.18
C GLU A 684 -30.67 -18.66 -2.93
N ASP A 685 -30.36 -18.18 -1.72
CA ASP A 685 -30.27 -16.76 -1.45
C ASP A 685 -29.24 -16.04 -2.32
N VAL A 686 -28.09 -16.67 -2.56
CA VAL A 686 -27.06 -16.14 -3.46
C VAL A 686 -27.58 -16.03 -4.89
N LYS A 687 -28.25 -17.08 -5.40
CA LYS A 687 -28.84 -17.10 -6.74
C LYS A 687 -29.93 -16.06 -6.90
N GLU A 688 -30.82 -15.95 -5.90
CA GLU A 688 -31.89 -14.94 -5.90
C GLU A 688 -31.34 -13.51 -5.82
N PHE A 689 -30.31 -13.29 -4.99
CA PHE A 689 -29.66 -11.98 -4.86
C PHE A 689 -29.05 -11.56 -6.20
N TYR A 690 -28.26 -12.43 -6.85
CA TYR A 690 -27.71 -12.18 -8.17
C TYR A 690 -28.82 -11.89 -9.19
N LYS A 691 -29.83 -12.76 -9.28
CA LYS A 691 -30.94 -12.63 -10.22
C LYS A 691 -31.72 -11.32 -10.03
N LYS A 692 -31.88 -10.86 -8.79
CA LYS A 692 -32.69 -9.68 -8.45
C LYS A 692 -31.94 -8.37 -8.58
N TYR A 693 -30.67 -8.32 -8.12
CA TYR A 693 -29.96 -7.06 -7.89
C TYR A 693 -28.82 -6.78 -8.88
N TYR A 694 -28.37 -7.75 -9.64
CA TYR A 694 -27.41 -7.47 -10.71
C TYR A 694 -28.17 -7.03 -11.95
N SER A 695 -28.16 -5.71 -12.24
CA SER A 695 -29.00 -5.10 -13.26
C SER A 695 -28.27 -4.00 -14.03
N PRO A 696 -28.47 -3.95 -15.37
CA PRO A 696 -27.91 -2.90 -16.23
C PRO A 696 -28.21 -1.49 -15.77
N SER A 697 -29.44 -1.19 -15.37
CA SER A 697 -29.87 0.15 -14.93
C SER A 697 -29.17 0.66 -13.66
N LEU A 698 -28.57 -0.25 -12.88
CA LEU A 698 -27.72 0.09 -11.73
C LEU A 698 -26.24 0.18 -12.08
N THR A 699 -25.86 -0.11 -13.34
CA THR A 699 -24.48 -0.35 -13.72
C THR A 699 -23.85 0.84 -14.43
N THR A 700 -22.66 1.18 -14.00
CA THR A 700 -21.73 2.09 -14.67
C THR A 700 -20.44 1.35 -14.99
N ILE A 701 -19.85 1.62 -16.16
CA ILE A 701 -18.55 1.06 -16.57
C ILE A 701 -17.59 2.22 -16.78
N THR A 702 -16.44 2.18 -16.15
CA THR A 702 -15.29 3.03 -16.49
C THR A 702 -14.26 2.23 -17.28
N VAL A 703 -13.72 2.82 -18.35
CA VAL A 703 -12.71 2.21 -19.22
C VAL A 703 -11.49 3.11 -19.29
N VAL A 704 -10.31 2.57 -18.94
CA VAL A 704 -9.03 3.30 -19.01
C VAL A 704 -8.01 2.40 -19.71
N GLY A 705 -7.21 2.92 -20.62
CA GLY A 705 -6.10 2.18 -21.19
C GLY A 705 -5.85 2.46 -22.67
N ASN A 706 -5.01 1.63 -23.29
CA ASN A 706 -4.59 1.79 -24.67
C ASN A 706 -5.67 1.34 -25.67
N VAL A 707 -6.85 1.95 -25.55
CA VAL A 707 -7.98 1.67 -26.45
C VAL A 707 -8.83 2.93 -26.62
N ASN A 708 -9.19 3.25 -27.84
CA ASN A 708 -10.09 4.37 -28.11
C ASN A 708 -11.57 3.94 -28.06
N LYS A 709 -12.44 4.94 -28.00
CA LYS A 709 -13.91 4.80 -27.93
C LYS A 709 -14.47 3.89 -29.01
N ASP A 710 -14.05 4.11 -30.27
CA ASP A 710 -14.64 3.44 -31.44
C ASP A 710 -14.23 1.95 -31.51
N VAL A 711 -13.14 1.59 -30.86
CA VAL A 711 -12.68 0.21 -30.75
C VAL A 711 -13.34 -0.52 -29.59
N ILE A 712 -13.44 0.11 -28.41
CA ILE A 712 -13.93 -0.59 -27.22
C ILE A 712 -15.45 -0.73 -27.15
N LEU A 713 -16.21 0.29 -27.61
CA LEU A 713 -17.68 0.24 -27.49
C LEU A 713 -18.30 -0.95 -28.24
N PRO A 714 -17.92 -1.29 -29.49
CA PRO A 714 -18.41 -2.50 -30.17
C PRO A 714 -18.06 -3.80 -29.41
N LYS A 715 -16.90 -3.85 -28.74
CA LYS A 715 -16.48 -5.02 -27.96
C LYS A 715 -17.34 -5.23 -26.70
N LEU A 716 -18.02 -4.20 -26.20
CA LEU A 716 -18.95 -4.25 -25.08
C LEU A 716 -20.39 -4.56 -25.48
N ASP A 717 -20.67 -4.79 -26.77
CA ASP A 717 -22.02 -5.05 -27.31
C ASP A 717 -22.70 -6.28 -26.70
N PHE A 718 -21.94 -7.25 -26.18
CA PHE A 718 -22.48 -8.41 -25.46
C PHE A 718 -23.33 -7.99 -24.25
N LEU A 719 -23.00 -6.87 -23.61
CA LEU A 719 -23.76 -6.34 -22.47
C LEU A 719 -25.19 -5.91 -22.82
N LYS A 720 -25.51 -5.66 -24.10
CA LYS A 720 -26.87 -5.33 -24.53
C LYS A 720 -27.87 -6.46 -24.29
N LYS A 721 -27.33 -7.71 -24.18
CA LYS A 721 -28.15 -8.90 -23.86
C LYS A 721 -28.53 -9.01 -22.38
N TRP A 722 -27.89 -8.23 -21.53
CA TRP A 722 -28.15 -8.25 -20.09
C TRP A 722 -29.49 -7.60 -19.80
N GLU A 723 -30.42 -8.39 -19.29
CA GLU A 723 -31.79 -7.94 -19.02
C GLU A 723 -31.85 -7.00 -17.82
N ASP A 724 -32.52 -5.86 -17.99
CA ASP A 724 -32.75 -4.92 -16.91
C ASP A 724 -33.77 -5.41 -15.89
N LYS A 725 -33.47 -5.16 -14.62
CA LYS A 725 -34.36 -5.43 -13.48
C LYS A 725 -34.75 -4.10 -12.85
N LYS A 726 -36.01 -3.88 -12.61
CA LYS A 726 -36.50 -2.66 -11.91
C LYS A 726 -36.15 -2.77 -10.42
N VAL A 727 -34.90 -2.49 -10.08
CA VAL A 727 -34.37 -2.59 -8.71
C VAL A 727 -34.63 -1.27 -7.98
N VAL A 728 -35.15 -1.35 -6.77
CA VAL A 728 -35.26 -0.23 -5.83
C VAL A 728 -34.26 -0.39 -4.71
N LEU A 729 -33.48 0.65 -4.43
CA LEU A 729 -32.53 0.67 -3.32
C LEU A 729 -33.26 1.07 -2.02
N PRO A 730 -32.80 0.58 -0.84
CA PRO A 730 -33.43 0.93 0.43
C PRO A 730 -33.25 2.40 0.76
N LYS A 731 -34.31 3.05 1.25
CA LYS A 731 -34.24 4.42 1.78
C LYS A 731 -33.80 4.35 3.25
N LEU A 732 -32.57 4.75 3.51
CA LEU A 732 -31.95 4.70 4.82
C LEU A 732 -32.11 6.04 5.56
N ALA A 733 -32.45 5.99 6.86
CA ALA A 733 -32.53 7.16 7.73
C ALA A 733 -31.23 7.28 8.55
N PHE A 734 -30.73 8.49 8.71
CA PHE A 734 -29.47 8.79 9.40
C PHE A 734 -29.73 9.80 10.54
N ASP A 735 -30.51 9.40 11.52
CA ASP A 735 -30.98 10.25 12.63
C ASP A 735 -30.52 9.79 13.99
N ASN A 736 -29.62 8.79 14.08
CA ASN A 736 -29.10 8.27 15.33
C ASN A 736 -28.38 9.38 16.14
N LYS A 737 -28.67 9.40 17.43
CA LYS A 737 -28.07 10.35 18.40
C LYS A 737 -27.51 9.54 19.58
N PRO A 738 -26.28 9.02 19.44
CA PRO A 738 -25.68 8.22 20.50
C PRO A 738 -25.42 9.06 21.76
N GLU A 739 -25.49 8.41 22.93
CA GLU A 739 -25.11 9.04 24.19
C GLU A 739 -23.61 9.39 24.17
N LYS A 740 -23.26 10.58 24.68
CA LYS A 740 -21.87 10.97 24.90
C LYS A 740 -21.25 10.11 26.01
N ALA A 741 -20.44 9.12 25.62
CA ALA A 741 -19.85 8.13 26.51
C ALA A 741 -18.55 7.58 25.93
N ILE A 742 -17.80 6.88 26.74
CA ILE A 742 -16.73 5.97 26.29
C ILE A 742 -17.34 4.59 26.10
N TYR A 743 -17.24 4.07 24.89
CA TYR A 743 -17.67 2.74 24.51
C TYR A 743 -16.46 1.81 24.47
N MET A 744 -16.47 0.83 25.36
CA MET A 744 -15.34 -0.06 25.61
C MET A 744 -15.54 -1.42 24.96
N VAL A 745 -14.50 -1.92 24.31
CA VAL A 745 -14.37 -3.32 23.93
C VAL A 745 -13.11 -3.86 24.58
N ASP A 746 -13.25 -4.85 25.46
CA ASP A 746 -12.11 -5.47 26.13
C ASP A 746 -11.28 -6.31 25.16
N LYS A 747 -9.97 -6.12 25.24
CA LYS A 747 -8.99 -6.93 24.50
C LYS A 747 -7.78 -7.20 25.43
N ILE A 748 -7.85 -8.34 26.09
CA ILE A 748 -6.84 -8.79 27.06
C ILE A 748 -5.44 -8.80 26.42
N ASN A 749 -4.44 -8.32 27.18
CA ASN A 749 -3.03 -8.25 26.76
C ASN A 749 -2.78 -7.39 25.50
N ALA A 750 -3.65 -6.45 25.16
CA ALA A 750 -3.38 -5.53 24.09
C ALA A 750 -2.25 -4.55 24.46
N PRO A 751 -1.12 -4.51 23.73
CA PRO A 751 0.00 -3.60 24.03
C PRO A 751 -0.35 -2.14 23.74
N GLN A 752 -1.38 -1.89 22.92
CA GLN A 752 -1.92 -0.58 22.59
C GLN A 752 -3.44 -0.55 22.68
N SER A 753 -3.98 0.60 23.03
CA SER A 753 -5.40 0.91 22.92
C SER A 753 -5.70 1.50 21.55
N GLN A 754 -6.67 0.93 20.84
CA GLN A 754 -7.17 1.50 19.60
C GLN A 754 -8.29 2.50 19.89
N ILE A 755 -8.09 3.75 19.55
CA ILE A 755 -9.06 4.83 19.84
C ILE A 755 -9.73 5.29 18.55
N ARG A 756 -11.07 5.44 18.60
CA ARG A 756 -11.87 6.14 17.59
C ARG A 756 -12.70 7.19 18.33
N MET A 757 -12.67 8.44 17.86
CA MET A 757 -13.48 9.51 18.42
C MET A 757 -14.12 10.32 17.31
N GLY A 758 -15.44 10.54 17.37
CA GLY A 758 -16.10 11.28 16.31
C GLY A 758 -17.61 11.11 16.30
N TYR A 759 -18.25 11.42 15.18
CA TYR A 759 -19.70 11.42 15.03
C TYR A 759 -20.12 11.28 13.57
N LEU A 760 -21.43 11.13 13.30
CA LEU A 760 -22.02 11.06 11.98
C LEU A 760 -21.92 12.43 11.28
N GLY A 761 -21.17 12.49 10.18
CA GLY A 761 -20.93 13.68 9.37
C GLY A 761 -22.01 13.93 8.31
N GLU A 762 -21.62 14.57 7.23
CA GLU A 762 -22.50 14.95 6.11
C GLU A 762 -22.24 14.07 4.88
N LYS A 763 -23.10 14.25 3.84
CA LYS A 763 -22.91 13.64 2.53
C LYS A 763 -21.80 14.35 1.76
N PHE A 764 -21.27 13.67 0.74
CA PHE A 764 -20.35 14.28 -0.20
C PHE A 764 -20.97 15.49 -0.90
N ASP A 765 -20.23 16.58 -0.92
CA ASP A 765 -20.51 17.79 -1.69
C ASP A 765 -19.17 18.40 -2.13
N TYR A 766 -18.94 18.44 -3.47
CA TYR A 766 -17.65 18.83 -4.03
C TYR A 766 -17.28 20.30 -3.83
N LYS A 767 -18.21 21.19 -3.51
CA LYS A 767 -17.98 22.64 -3.30
C LYS A 767 -18.63 23.23 -2.06
N GLY A 768 -19.43 22.46 -1.33
CA GLY A 768 -20.11 22.89 -0.12
C GLY A 768 -19.31 22.64 1.16
N ASP A 769 -20.02 22.53 2.29
CA ASP A 769 -19.40 22.36 3.62
C ASP A 769 -18.54 21.09 3.70
N PHE A 770 -18.89 20.02 2.99
CA PHE A 770 -18.08 18.82 2.94
C PHE A 770 -16.66 19.11 2.43
N PHE A 771 -16.53 19.76 1.28
CA PHE A 771 -15.21 20.12 0.71
C PHE A 771 -14.45 21.10 1.61
N LYS A 772 -15.14 22.15 2.08
CA LYS A 772 -14.53 23.13 3.00
C LYS A 772 -14.05 22.49 4.30
N THR A 773 -14.73 21.43 4.77
CA THR A 773 -14.29 20.65 5.94
C THR A 773 -13.02 19.88 5.68
N GLN A 774 -12.75 19.40 4.47
CA GLN A 774 -11.45 18.80 4.13
C GLN A 774 -10.33 19.83 4.29
N VAL A 775 -10.55 21.07 3.84
CA VAL A 775 -9.58 22.18 3.99
C VAL A 775 -9.36 22.50 5.48
N MET A 776 -10.44 22.62 6.27
CA MET A 776 -10.36 22.84 7.71
C MET A 776 -9.62 21.71 8.44
N ASN A 777 -9.89 20.46 8.09
CA ASN A 777 -9.33 19.28 8.73
C ASN A 777 -7.84 19.09 8.44
N PHE A 778 -7.34 19.61 7.34
CA PHE A 778 -5.96 19.39 6.91
C PHE A 778 -4.94 19.81 7.98
N PRO A 779 -4.95 21.02 8.54
CA PRO A 779 -4.05 21.40 9.64
C PRO A 779 -4.43 20.80 11.00
N LEU A 780 -5.68 20.37 11.21
CA LEU A 780 -6.11 19.79 12.49
C LEU A 780 -5.54 18.38 12.70
N GLY A 781 -5.79 17.47 11.76
CA GLY A 781 -5.38 16.06 11.83
C GLY A 781 -5.31 15.39 10.47
N GLY A 782 -5.44 16.13 9.36
CA GLY A 782 -5.53 15.59 8.00
C GLY A 782 -4.19 15.39 7.29
N ASN A 783 -3.08 15.86 7.86
CA ASN A 783 -1.74 15.69 7.30
C ASN A 783 -0.73 15.29 8.38
N PHE A 784 0.50 14.96 7.97
CA PHE A 784 1.53 14.50 8.90
C PHE A 784 1.92 15.57 9.93
N ASN A 785 2.07 16.82 9.49
CA ASN A 785 2.39 17.95 10.36
C ASN A 785 1.16 18.64 10.98
N SER A 786 0.04 17.94 11.04
CA SER A 786 -1.17 18.43 11.68
C SER A 786 -1.00 18.56 13.20
N ARG A 787 -1.77 19.48 13.81
CA ARG A 787 -1.65 19.81 15.24
C ARG A 787 -1.77 18.57 16.13
N ILE A 788 -2.72 17.68 15.87
CA ILE A 788 -2.94 16.46 16.66
C ILE A 788 -1.79 15.47 16.52
N ASN A 789 -1.27 15.27 15.30
CA ASN A 789 -0.16 14.35 15.08
C ASN A 789 1.13 14.86 15.72
N LEU A 790 1.43 16.17 15.57
CA LEU A 790 2.57 16.80 16.24
C LEU A 790 2.50 16.67 17.77
N ASN A 791 1.33 16.86 18.36
CA ASN A 791 1.17 16.71 19.80
C ASN A 791 1.37 15.26 20.25
N LEU A 792 0.57 14.31 19.71
CA LEU A 792 0.53 12.95 20.26
C LEU A 792 1.71 12.07 19.84
N ARG A 793 2.24 12.28 18.62
CA ARG A 793 3.37 11.52 18.08
C ARG A 793 4.69 12.16 18.45
N GLU A 794 4.93 13.41 18.02
CA GLU A 794 6.25 14.02 18.07
C GLU A 794 6.58 14.62 19.45
N ASP A 795 5.62 15.31 20.09
CA ASP A 795 5.87 15.89 21.42
C ASP A 795 5.74 14.84 22.54
N LYS A 796 4.75 13.96 22.48
CA LYS A 796 4.45 12.99 23.55
C LYS A 796 5.03 11.60 23.32
N GLY A 797 5.26 11.20 22.07
CA GLY A 797 5.74 9.86 21.74
C GLY A 797 4.79 8.73 22.19
N TRP A 798 3.47 8.96 22.15
CA TRP A 798 2.48 7.98 22.63
C TRP A 798 1.90 7.12 21.52
N THR A 799 2.12 7.46 20.28
CA THR A 799 1.60 6.78 19.08
C THR A 799 2.61 6.83 17.94
N TYR A 800 2.47 5.92 17.00
CA TYR A 800 3.14 6.02 15.70
C TYR A 800 2.44 7.02 14.76
N GLY A 801 1.14 7.28 14.97
CA GLY A 801 0.39 8.27 14.21
C GLY A 801 -1.02 8.51 14.73
N ALA A 802 -1.45 9.77 14.65
CA ALA A 802 -2.75 10.24 15.09
C ALA A 802 -3.38 11.12 14.00
N ARG A 803 -4.58 10.77 13.54
CA ARG A 803 -5.21 11.44 12.39
C ARG A 803 -6.67 11.69 12.61
N THR A 804 -7.18 12.76 11.98
CA THR A 804 -8.61 13.00 11.79
C THR A 804 -8.97 12.90 10.31
N SER A 805 -10.15 12.38 10.02
CA SER A 805 -10.70 12.31 8.68
C SER A 805 -12.16 12.73 8.66
N TYR A 806 -12.61 13.28 7.56
CA TYR A 806 -14.01 13.59 7.29
C TYR A 806 -14.42 12.88 6.01
N SER A 807 -15.17 11.80 6.15
CA SER A 807 -15.66 11.01 5.03
C SER A 807 -17.10 11.36 4.69
N GLY A 808 -17.48 11.14 3.45
CA GLY A 808 -18.85 11.30 2.97
C GLY A 808 -19.04 10.58 1.65
N GLY A 809 -20.27 10.21 1.36
CA GLY A 809 -20.66 9.53 0.15
C GLY A 809 -22.05 9.97 -0.29
N LYS A 810 -22.78 9.14 -1.01
CA LYS A 810 -24.22 9.33 -1.26
C LYS A 810 -25.01 9.39 0.05
N HIS A 811 -24.49 8.72 1.05
CA HIS A 811 -24.98 8.72 2.43
C HIS A 811 -24.04 9.53 3.32
N PRO A 812 -24.51 10.04 4.46
CA PRO A 812 -23.64 10.66 5.45
C PRO A 812 -22.49 9.73 5.85
N GLY A 813 -21.29 10.29 5.85
CA GLY A 813 -20.10 9.61 6.37
C GLY A 813 -19.83 9.99 7.82
N VAL A 814 -18.57 10.01 8.21
CA VAL A 814 -18.17 10.27 9.59
C VAL A 814 -17.03 11.29 9.68
N PHE A 815 -17.06 12.13 10.70
CA PHE A 815 -15.86 12.77 11.24
C PHE A 815 -15.26 11.81 12.25
N MET A 816 -13.99 11.44 12.09
CA MET A 816 -13.38 10.42 12.93
C MET A 816 -11.90 10.70 13.18
N PHE A 817 -11.52 10.70 14.46
CA PHE A 817 -10.13 10.55 14.90
C PHE A 817 -9.76 9.09 15.02
N THR A 818 -8.53 8.74 14.65
CA THR A 818 -7.96 7.39 14.76
C THR A 818 -6.54 7.44 15.29
N ALA A 819 -6.24 6.60 16.29
CA ALA A 819 -4.87 6.33 16.74
C ALA A 819 -4.77 4.97 17.44
N GLY A 820 -3.59 4.34 17.36
CA GLY A 820 -3.14 3.29 18.27
C GLY A 820 -2.25 3.93 19.33
N ILE A 821 -2.67 3.93 20.58
CA ILE A 821 -1.98 4.59 21.70
C ILE A 821 -1.42 3.52 22.63
N ARG A 822 -0.14 3.64 23.05
CA ARG A 822 0.41 2.74 24.06
C ARG A 822 -0.51 2.67 25.29
N THR A 823 -0.76 1.48 25.82
CA THR A 823 -1.76 1.21 26.87
C THR A 823 -1.63 2.14 28.07
N SER A 824 -0.38 2.40 28.52
CA SER A 824 -0.09 3.27 29.68
C SER A 824 -0.41 4.76 29.49
N ALA A 825 -0.70 5.22 28.25
CA ALA A 825 -0.97 6.61 27.92
C ALA A 825 -2.42 6.85 27.44
N THR A 826 -3.30 5.84 27.51
CA THR A 826 -4.64 5.88 26.92
C THR A 826 -5.49 7.05 27.43
N ASP A 827 -5.59 7.25 28.74
CA ASP A 827 -6.34 8.35 29.36
C ASP A 827 -5.71 9.71 29.10
N SER A 828 -4.40 9.79 29.17
CA SER A 828 -3.63 11.02 28.92
C SER A 828 -3.76 11.48 27.47
N ALA A 829 -3.71 10.54 26.50
CA ALA A 829 -3.88 10.84 25.08
C ALA A 829 -5.30 11.34 24.78
N LEU A 830 -6.33 10.73 25.37
CA LEU A 830 -7.70 11.22 25.22
C LEU A 830 -7.88 12.63 25.81
N LYS A 831 -7.25 12.91 26.96
CA LYS A 831 -7.28 14.24 27.56
C LYS A 831 -6.63 15.30 26.67
N GLU A 832 -5.46 15.02 26.12
CA GLU A 832 -4.77 15.94 25.19
C GLU A 832 -5.56 16.09 23.89
N LEU A 833 -6.12 15.02 23.32
CA LEU A 833 -6.95 15.09 22.12
C LEU A 833 -8.18 15.99 22.31
N ILE A 834 -8.89 15.85 23.44
CA ILE A 834 -10.06 16.70 23.75
C ILE A 834 -9.63 18.17 23.85
N LYS A 835 -8.51 18.44 24.51
CA LYS A 835 -7.92 19.77 24.60
C LYS A 835 -7.52 20.35 23.23
N ASP A 836 -6.97 19.53 22.34
CA ASP A 836 -6.63 19.94 20.97
C ASP A 836 -7.88 20.34 20.18
N PHE A 837 -8.96 19.57 20.29
CA PHE A 837 -10.24 19.91 19.67
C PHE A 837 -10.83 21.21 20.25
N GLU A 838 -10.83 21.38 21.57
CA GLU A 838 -11.30 22.60 22.23
C GLU A 838 -10.48 23.81 21.80
N ASN A 839 -9.16 23.68 21.76
CA ASN A 839 -8.26 24.75 21.32
C ASN A 839 -8.52 25.12 19.86
N PHE A 840 -8.61 24.13 18.96
CA PHE A 840 -8.87 24.39 17.54
C PHE A 840 -10.24 25.04 17.34
N LYS A 841 -11.28 24.57 18.03
CA LYS A 841 -12.61 25.17 18.00
C LYS A 841 -12.58 26.65 18.43
N LYS A 842 -11.77 26.98 19.45
CA LYS A 842 -11.66 28.35 20.02
C LYS A 842 -10.80 29.26 19.16
N THR A 843 -9.66 28.79 18.66
CA THR A 843 -8.67 29.62 17.97
C THR A 843 -8.81 29.61 16.46
N GLY A 844 -9.47 28.58 15.92
CA GLY A 844 -9.60 28.34 14.48
C GLY A 844 -8.26 28.02 13.81
N ILE A 845 -8.25 28.14 12.49
CA ILE A 845 -7.08 28.03 11.64
C ILE A 845 -6.28 29.34 11.66
N THR A 846 -4.96 29.29 11.50
CA THR A 846 -4.15 30.50 11.26
C THR A 846 -4.17 30.88 9.78
N GLU A 847 -3.86 32.15 9.46
CA GLU A 847 -3.73 32.59 8.06
C GLU A 847 -2.63 31.80 7.33
N SER A 848 -1.54 31.49 8.00
CA SER A 848 -0.45 30.69 7.43
C SER A 848 -0.85 29.23 7.15
N GLU A 849 -1.63 28.61 8.05
CA GLU A 849 -2.17 27.25 7.82
C GLU A 849 -3.17 27.24 6.67
N LEU A 850 -4.02 28.26 6.54
CA LEU A 850 -4.96 28.36 5.42
C LEU A 850 -4.21 28.54 4.09
N ALA A 851 -3.23 29.45 4.04
CA ALA A 851 -2.39 29.65 2.86
C ALA A 851 -1.63 28.38 2.47
N PHE A 852 -1.05 27.70 3.45
CA PHE A 852 -0.38 26.42 3.27
C PHE A 852 -1.32 25.36 2.69
N THR A 853 -2.52 25.20 3.27
CA THR A 853 -3.51 24.22 2.82
C THR A 853 -3.98 24.51 1.39
N LYS A 854 -4.27 25.78 1.07
CA LYS A 854 -4.64 26.19 -0.28
C LYS A 854 -3.57 25.83 -1.30
N THR A 855 -2.30 26.12 -0.98
CA THR A 855 -1.18 25.80 -1.86
C THR A 855 -1.03 24.29 -2.03
N ALA A 856 -1.08 23.52 -0.95
CA ALA A 856 -0.99 22.06 -0.97
C ALA A 856 -2.07 21.41 -1.86
N PHE A 857 -3.32 21.87 -1.75
CA PHE A 857 -4.44 21.34 -2.55
C PHE A 857 -4.30 21.71 -4.03
N MET A 858 -3.98 22.99 -4.34
CA MET A 858 -3.83 23.45 -5.73
C MET A 858 -2.65 22.79 -6.45
N GLN A 859 -1.51 22.63 -5.76
CA GLN A 859 -0.31 21.99 -6.32
C GLN A 859 -0.53 20.48 -6.45
N GLY A 860 -1.13 19.84 -5.44
CA GLY A 860 -1.33 18.39 -5.38
C GLY A 860 -2.28 17.84 -6.42
N ASP A 861 -3.07 18.67 -7.09
CA ASP A 861 -3.99 18.22 -8.14
C ASP A 861 -3.26 17.52 -9.30
N ALA A 862 -2.02 17.92 -9.59
CA ALA A 862 -1.19 17.30 -10.64
C ALA A 862 -0.88 15.80 -10.39
N LEU A 863 -0.92 15.34 -9.13
CA LEU A 863 -0.58 13.96 -8.75
C LEU A 863 -1.78 12.98 -8.84
N ASN A 864 -2.96 13.45 -9.23
CA ASN A 864 -4.20 12.67 -9.10
C ASN A 864 -4.59 11.89 -10.36
N TYR A 865 -3.82 11.97 -11.45
CA TYR A 865 -4.24 11.48 -12.77
C TYR A 865 -3.19 10.61 -13.49
N GLU A 866 -2.16 10.15 -12.80
CA GLU A 866 -1.07 9.38 -13.40
C GLU A 866 -1.53 7.97 -13.80
N SER A 867 -2.03 7.17 -12.84
CA SER A 867 -2.31 5.75 -13.08
C SER A 867 -3.72 5.50 -13.63
N SER A 868 -3.91 4.35 -14.28
CA SER A 868 -5.22 3.85 -14.73
C SER A 868 -6.22 3.78 -13.59
N PHE A 869 -5.78 3.39 -12.40
CA PHE A 869 -6.63 3.33 -11.20
C PHE A 869 -7.10 4.72 -10.76
N GLN A 870 -6.22 5.73 -10.76
CA GLN A 870 -6.58 7.12 -10.45
C GLN A 870 -7.54 7.69 -11.50
N LYS A 871 -7.26 7.48 -12.79
CA LYS A 871 -8.12 7.90 -13.90
C LYS A 871 -9.51 7.22 -13.80
N ALA A 872 -9.57 5.94 -13.51
CA ALA A 872 -10.83 5.21 -13.28
C ALA A 872 -11.59 5.74 -12.06
N GLY A 873 -10.89 6.03 -10.97
CA GLY A 873 -11.45 6.65 -9.77
C GLY A 873 -12.08 8.02 -10.06
N PHE A 874 -11.40 8.88 -10.82
CA PHE A 874 -11.89 10.18 -11.29
C PHE A 874 -13.17 10.04 -12.10
N LEU A 875 -13.21 9.14 -13.10
CA LEU A 875 -14.40 8.91 -13.92
C LEU A 875 -15.56 8.35 -13.10
N ASN A 876 -15.29 7.44 -12.18
CA ASN A 876 -16.30 6.86 -11.29
C ASN A 876 -16.88 7.94 -10.34
N LEU A 877 -16.07 8.89 -9.86
CA LEU A 877 -16.52 10.01 -9.04
C LEU A 877 -17.50 10.89 -9.80
N ILE A 878 -17.14 11.27 -11.04
CA ILE A 878 -18.02 12.08 -11.92
C ILE A 878 -19.39 11.44 -12.09
N GLU A 879 -19.43 10.16 -12.43
CA GLU A 879 -20.71 9.47 -12.67
C GLU A 879 -21.48 9.21 -11.37
N THR A 880 -20.76 8.84 -10.30
CA THR A 880 -21.39 8.53 -9.00
C THR A 880 -22.15 9.73 -8.45
N TYR A 881 -21.59 10.94 -8.56
CA TYR A 881 -22.17 12.16 -8.00
C TYR A 881 -22.76 13.09 -9.06
N ASN A 882 -22.79 12.66 -10.33
CA ASN A 882 -23.28 13.44 -11.46
C ASN A 882 -22.62 14.83 -11.51
N LEU A 883 -21.28 14.85 -11.41
CA LEU A 883 -20.53 16.09 -11.36
C LEU A 883 -20.51 16.78 -12.73
N PRO A 884 -20.53 18.14 -12.78
CA PRO A 884 -20.36 18.87 -14.03
C PRO A 884 -18.92 18.69 -14.55
N GLU A 885 -18.71 18.86 -15.85
CA GLU A 885 -17.39 18.68 -16.49
C GLU A 885 -16.33 19.66 -15.94
N ASN A 886 -16.76 20.82 -15.48
CA ASN A 886 -15.91 21.87 -14.90
C ASN A 886 -15.84 21.81 -13.37
N TYR A 887 -16.25 20.70 -12.71
CA TYR A 887 -16.37 20.67 -11.25
C TYR A 887 -15.05 20.99 -10.53
N LEU A 888 -13.91 20.59 -11.08
CA LEU A 888 -12.58 20.90 -10.52
C LEU A 888 -12.30 22.41 -10.56
N ALA A 889 -12.65 23.08 -11.66
CA ALA A 889 -12.51 24.52 -11.76
C ALA A 889 -13.41 25.25 -10.73
N GLU A 890 -14.65 24.80 -10.56
CA GLU A 890 -15.55 25.33 -9.54
C GLU A 890 -15.02 25.09 -8.12
N GLN A 891 -14.48 23.91 -7.85
CA GLN A 891 -13.88 23.55 -6.57
C GLN A 891 -12.63 24.41 -6.26
N ASN A 892 -11.78 24.64 -7.27
CA ASN A 892 -10.60 25.50 -7.16
C ASN A 892 -10.98 26.97 -6.90
N GLU A 893 -12.07 27.48 -7.49
CA GLU A 893 -12.55 28.84 -7.19
C GLU A 893 -13.06 28.95 -5.74
N VAL A 894 -13.77 27.93 -5.23
CA VAL A 894 -14.15 27.87 -3.82
C VAL A 894 -12.89 27.88 -2.92
N LEU A 895 -11.90 27.05 -3.25
CA LEU A 895 -10.65 26.96 -2.49
C LEU A 895 -9.90 28.32 -2.45
N LYS A 896 -9.76 28.99 -3.59
CA LYS A 896 -9.10 30.31 -3.69
C LYS A 896 -9.82 31.38 -2.87
N SER A 897 -11.16 31.44 -2.97
CA SER A 897 -11.99 32.46 -2.30
C SER A 897 -12.20 32.20 -0.81
N LEU A 898 -12.00 30.98 -0.33
CA LEU A 898 -12.27 30.58 1.06
C LEU A 898 -11.46 31.43 2.05
N THR A 899 -12.13 32.06 3.00
CA THR A 899 -11.54 32.93 4.01
C THR A 899 -11.31 32.20 5.33
N LYS A 900 -10.37 32.70 6.14
CA LYS A 900 -10.16 32.22 7.51
C LYS A 900 -11.46 32.26 8.34
N ALA A 901 -12.23 33.33 8.23
CA ALA A 901 -13.48 33.50 8.97
C ALA A 901 -14.52 32.42 8.62
N GLU A 902 -14.60 32.01 7.34
CA GLU A 902 -15.47 30.90 6.93
C GLU A 902 -14.99 29.56 7.46
N VAL A 903 -13.67 29.31 7.45
CA VAL A 903 -13.10 28.06 8.01
C VAL A 903 -13.27 28.00 9.51
N ASP A 904 -13.08 29.12 10.21
CA ASP A 904 -13.28 29.19 11.67
C ASP A 904 -14.76 28.96 12.05
N ALA A 905 -15.68 29.56 11.31
CA ALA A 905 -17.11 29.30 11.50
C ALA A 905 -17.47 27.83 11.26
N LEU A 906 -16.84 27.20 10.27
CA LEU A 906 -17.01 25.79 10.00
C LEU A 906 -16.40 24.91 11.09
N ALA A 907 -15.21 25.26 11.63
CA ALA A 907 -14.60 24.57 12.75
C ALA A 907 -15.51 24.59 14.00
N MET A 908 -16.13 25.74 14.28
CA MET A 908 -17.11 25.83 15.40
C MET A 908 -18.33 24.93 15.19
N LYS A 909 -18.78 24.73 13.93
CA LYS A 909 -19.91 23.86 13.56
C LYS A 909 -19.53 22.38 13.63
N ILE A 910 -18.36 22.00 13.08
CA ILE A 910 -17.96 20.62 12.87
C ILE A 910 -17.33 20.02 14.14
N ILE A 911 -16.52 20.78 14.88
CA ILE A 911 -15.91 20.29 16.13
C ILE A 911 -16.93 20.40 17.27
N ASP A 912 -17.85 19.45 17.29
CA ASP A 912 -18.92 19.37 18.29
C ASP A 912 -18.67 18.22 19.25
N LEU A 913 -17.92 18.51 20.34
CA LEU A 913 -17.58 17.54 21.38
C LEU A 913 -18.80 16.92 22.08
N ASP A 914 -19.98 17.55 21.99
CA ASP A 914 -21.19 16.99 22.60
C ASP A 914 -21.82 15.89 21.75
N LYS A 915 -21.52 15.86 20.44
CA LYS A 915 -21.91 14.78 19.53
C LYS A 915 -20.88 13.66 19.43
N MET A 916 -19.63 13.94 19.79
CA MET A 916 -18.55 12.95 19.67
C MET A 916 -18.72 11.80 20.64
N VAL A 917 -18.67 10.59 20.13
CA VAL A 917 -18.53 9.37 20.89
C VAL A 917 -17.08 8.95 20.91
N ILE A 918 -16.67 8.28 21.97
CA ILE A 918 -15.30 7.74 22.14
C ILE A 918 -15.41 6.22 22.17
N VAL A 919 -14.71 5.53 21.28
CA VAL A 919 -14.58 4.07 21.30
C VAL A 919 -13.14 3.72 21.64
N VAL A 920 -12.97 2.83 22.60
CA VAL A 920 -11.65 2.34 23.04
C VAL A 920 -11.66 0.81 23.00
N VAL A 921 -10.72 0.24 22.27
CA VAL A 921 -10.46 -1.21 22.25
C VAL A 921 -9.07 -1.43 22.85
N GLY A 922 -9.01 -2.11 23.99
CA GLY A 922 -7.74 -2.31 24.71
C GLY A 922 -7.97 -3.16 25.95
N ASP A 923 -6.92 -3.39 26.73
CA ASP A 923 -6.97 -4.18 27.96
C ASP A 923 -7.72 -3.40 29.05
N GLU A 924 -8.99 -3.80 29.30
CA GLU A 924 -9.88 -3.09 30.22
C GLU A 924 -9.31 -3.04 31.63
N GLU A 925 -8.65 -4.10 32.10
CA GLU A 925 -8.06 -4.16 33.45
C GLU A 925 -7.01 -3.07 33.65
N LEU A 926 -6.22 -2.78 32.62
CA LEU A 926 -5.13 -1.83 32.68
C LEU A 926 -5.57 -0.36 32.49
N ILE A 927 -6.62 -0.10 31.69
CA ILE A 927 -6.94 1.28 31.28
C ILE A 927 -8.20 1.86 31.95
N LYS A 928 -9.10 1.03 32.49
CA LYS A 928 -10.43 1.44 32.97
C LYS A 928 -10.38 2.54 34.06
N ASP A 929 -9.45 2.43 34.98
CA ASP A 929 -9.36 3.40 36.08
C ASP A 929 -8.83 4.77 35.64
N GLY A 930 -7.96 4.81 34.65
CA GLY A 930 -7.57 6.04 33.95
C GLY A 930 -8.75 6.67 33.21
N LEU A 931 -9.50 5.87 32.44
CA LEU A 931 -10.66 6.34 31.68
C LEU A 931 -11.78 6.90 32.56
N LYS A 932 -12.03 6.33 33.75
CA LYS A 932 -13.00 6.86 34.73
C LYS A 932 -12.68 8.30 35.13
N LYS A 933 -11.40 8.67 35.25
CA LYS A 933 -10.94 10.02 35.62
C LYS A 933 -11.31 11.10 34.59
N LEU A 934 -11.63 10.71 33.39
CA LEU A 934 -12.08 11.63 32.32
C LEU A 934 -13.54 12.10 32.52
N GLY A 935 -14.28 11.50 33.47
CA GLY A 935 -15.65 11.90 33.82
C GLY A 935 -16.73 11.43 32.83
N TYR A 936 -16.40 10.62 31.85
CA TYR A 936 -17.39 10.04 30.94
C TYR A 936 -17.97 8.74 31.51
N LYS A 937 -19.25 8.47 31.20
CA LYS A 937 -19.84 7.16 31.43
C LYS A 937 -19.15 6.12 30.54
N ILE A 938 -18.79 4.97 31.11
CA ILE A 938 -18.19 3.85 30.36
C ILE A 938 -19.29 2.83 30.08
N LYS A 939 -19.43 2.43 28.79
CA LYS A 939 -20.38 1.42 28.31
C LYS A 939 -19.62 0.34 27.54
N THR A 940 -20.01 -0.91 27.74
CA THR A 940 -19.53 -2.00 26.89
C THR A 940 -20.31 -2.03 25.58
N VAL A 941 -19.65 -2.25 24.46
CA VAL A 941 -20.28 -2.45 23.16
C VAL A 941 -19.82 -3.78 22.56
N ASP A 942 -20.75 -4.54 21.99
CA ASP A 942 -20.46 -5.73 21.21
C ASP A 942 -20.49 -5.36 19.71
N PRO A 943 -19.32 -5.29 19.04
CA PRO A 943 -19.24 -4.88 17.63
C PRO A 943 -19.89 -5.86 16.67
N ASP A 944 -20.08 -7.10 17.06
CA ASP A 944 -20.56 -8.19 16.21
C ASP A 944 -22.06 -8.47 16.35
N LYS A 945 -22.74 -7.87 17.34
CA LYS A 945 -24.18 -8.02 17.50
C LYS A 945 -24.91 -7.38 16.30
N ILE A 946 -25.77 -8.12 15.62
CA ILE A 946 -26.65 -7.61 14.56
C ILE A 946 -28.07 -7.47 15.14
N SER A 947 -28.54 -6.22 15.25
CA SER A 947 -29.88 -5.87 15.70
C SER A 947 -30.62 -4.94 14.71
N VAL A 948 -30.22 -4.97 13.46
CA VAL A 948 -30.69 -4.10 12.39
C VAL A 948 -32.21 -4.25 12.19
N LYS A 949 -32.91 -3.12 12.09
CA LYS A 949 -34.35 -3.09 11.80
C LYS A 949 -34.58 -3.37 10.30
N GLU A 950 -35.45 -4.34 10.02
CA GLU A 950 -35.81 -4.68 8.65
C GLU A 950 -36.68 -3.59 8.01
N ILE A 951 -36.38 -3.26 6.75
CA ILE A 951 -37.17 -2.35 5.91
C ILE A 951 -38.06 -3.19 5.01
N ASP A 952 -39.38 -2.91 5.00
CA ASP A 952 -40.30 -3.54 4.04
C ASP A 952 -40.02 -3.03 2.63
N GLU A 953 -39.57 -3.91 1.76
CA GLU A 953 -39.24 -3.57 0.37
C GLU A 953 -40.44 -3.05 -0.42
N ASN A 954 -41.66 -3.54 -0.15
CA ASN A 954 -42.87 -3.14 -0.86
C ASN A 954 -43.32 -1.73 -0.43
N GLU A 955 -43.26 -1.42 0.87
CA GLU A 955 -43.51 -0.08 1.37
C GLU A 955 -42.45 0.91 0.86
N ASN A 956 -41.18 0.50 0.84
CA ASN A 956 -40.09 1.31 0.29
C ASN A 956 -40.28 1.61 -1.21
N ARG A 957 -40.83 0.69 -2.00
CA ARG A 957 -41.20 0.91 -3.41
C ARG A 957 -42.26 1.99 -3.56
N LYS A 958 -43.31 1.96 -2.74
CA LYS A 958 -44.39 2.96 -2.76
C LYS A 958 -43.85 4.37 -2.47
N VAL A 959 -43.03 4.50 -1.42
CA VAL A 959 -42.42 5.79 -1.03
C VAL A 959 -41.50 6.36 -2.12
N VAL A 960 -40.76 5.51 -2.83
CA VAL A 960 -39.84 5.95 -3.91
C VAL A 960 -40.63 6.40 -5.15
N THR A 961 -41.76 5.75 -5.50
CA THR A 961 -42.61 6.14 -6.62
C THR A 961 -43.38 7.43 -6.34
N GLU A 962 -43.88 7.64 -5.15
CA GLU A 962 -44.57 8.87 -4.72
C GLU A 962 -43.61 10.09 -4.63
N ALA A 963 -42.33 9.89 -4.38
CA ALA A 963 -41.32 10.96 -4.32
C ALA A 963 -40.74 11.31 -5.70
N GLY A 964 -41.06 10.55 -6.74
CA GLY A 964 -40.57 10.71 -8.12
C GLY A 964 -41.63 11.29 -9.08
N GLU A 965 -42.86 11.49 -8.61
CA GLU A 965 -43.89 12.32 -9.25
C GLU A 965 -43.86 13.76 -8.67
#